data_d164b6a4a52ae9c084b68dcb6a283e7c
#
_entry.id   d164b6a4a52ae9c084b68dcb6a283e7c
#
_cell.length_a   1.000
_cell.length_b   1.000
_cell.length_c   1.000
_cell.angle_alpha   90.00
_cell.angle_beta   90.00
_cell.angle_gamma   90.00
#
_symmetry.space_group_name_H-M   'P 1'
#
loop_
_entity.id
_entity.type
_entity.pdbx_description
1 polymer ?
#
loop_
_entity_poly.entity_id
_entity_poly.type
_entity_poly.pdbx_seq_one_letter_code
_entity_poly.pdbx_strand_id
1 'polypeptide(L)'
;MKLTFNIDYDTIFGEEVLLNVVENNKKGGKKTSQYRMNNQDGKHWWVELNRTEASLNTAIDYYYSVDCDWSDGRHEWLTEKHRLELTVVKGKEYTIYDHWSDIPEDSYLYSSAFTECVNKRPLSVIKPSAYDKTVRLVVRAPQLRSTDRLCVVGKPKAMGAWDVFDALPMYEHNYNEWIVDLNVETLENDVLEFKFAAQDAADRHNALWESGMNREIHLPEIKSGEVLVYDLSQAFFDIYNRKLAGTLVPVFSLRSKTSYGVGDFGDLKKMIDWVAVTHQRVLQVLPINDTTTTHTWTDSYPYSCISIFALHPQYVDLTQLPTLKGGKKHNNFEALRQELNALEQIDYERVNEAKLKYLYEVYLQEGEKMMQGKAFKQFFADSEQWLVPYAQYCYLRDKYGTADFSTWPGHHVWDEKERKVLSTPTSKEYKEVAFFYFVQFVLNEQMEAVHAYAREKGVILKGDIPIGVNRNGCDVWMEPKYFNLNGQAGAPPDDFSVNGQNWGFPTYNWDEMLKDGCQWWVRRFQNMNKFFDAYRIDHVLGFFRIWEIPVEAVHGLLGQFAPSLGMSREEIESYGLTFHEDQFTKPFISNWILERVFRDRAEEVKQRFLNHTHDDIYELRPEVDTQRKVEAVFAGKTAESDIWLRDGLYALISNVLFVRDRKDANKFHPRISAQFDFTYEALYDSDKEVFNRIYNDYYYRRNNQFWYREAMKKLPRLVEATRMLVCAEDLGMVPDCVPWVMNNLKILSLELQSMPKDSHVRFGYLNNNPYRSVCTISSHDMPTLRQWWDEDYERTQAYYNSMLYRGGAAPHPLPGWLARDIISRHLMSPSMLCILSIQDWLAIDEKLRLADQNAERINIPANPKHYWRYRMHVSIEDLMQNTDFRENLTELVCEAGRE
;
A
#
# COMPACT_ATOMS: atom_id res chain seq x y z
N MET A 1 31.96 30.70 0.27
CA MET A 1 32.14 29.48 -0.52
C MET A 1 31.30 29.57 -1.78
N LYS A 2 31.89 29.30 -2.91
CA LYS A 2 31.22 29.28 -4.22
C LYS A 2 30.88 27.85 -4.59
N LEU A 3 29.62 27.62 -5.04
CA LEU A 3 29.14 26.33 -5.55
C LEU A 3 28.65 26.55 -6.98
N THR A 4 29.17 25.84 -7.93
CA THR A 4 28.77 25.91 -9.35
C THR A 4 28.20 24.56 -9.75
N PHE A 5 26.90 24.54 -10.06
CA PHE A 5 26.19 23.34 -10.49
C PHE A 5 26.06 23.34 -12.01
N ASN A 6 26.43 22.24 -12.65
CA ASN A 6 26.33 22.03 -14.08
C ASN A 6 25.57 20.73 -14.35
N ILE A 7 24.68 20.74 -15.34
CA ILE A 7 23.97 19.58 -15.83
C ILE A 7 23.76 19.67 -17.34
N ASP A 8 24.00 18.55 -18.04
CA ASP A 8 23.66 18.41 -19.44
C ASP A 8 22.25 17.82 -19.56
N TYR A 9 21.33 18.62 -20.13
CA TYR A 9 19.96 18.20 -20.33
C TYR A 9 19.33 18.88 -21.54
N ASP A 10 18.87 18.07 -22.51
CA ASP A 10 18.27 18.60 -23.73
C ASP A 10 16.88 19.17 -23.46
N THR A 11 16.70 20.44 -23.78
CA THR A 11 15.44 21.18 -23.63
C THR A 11 14.95 21.73 -24.97
N ILE A 12 13.65 22.00 -25.05
CA ILE A 12 13.05 22.71 -26.19
C ILE A 12 12.76 24.16 -25.84
N PHE A 13 12.50 24.98 -26.85
CA PHE A 13 12.23 26.41 -26.65
C PHE A 13 11.06 26.62 -25.69
N GLY A 14 11.28 27.44 -24.64
CA GLY A 14 10.32 27.75 -23.59
C GLY A 14 10.38 26.82 -22.35
N GLU A 15 11.27 25.84 -22.34
CA GLU A 15 11.64 25.08 -21.14
C GLU A 15 12.82 25.72 -20.41
N GLU A 16 12.76 25.72 -19.09
CA GLU A 16 13.82 26.20 -18.21
C GLU A 16 14.20 25.14 -17.19
N VAL A 17 15.49 24.90 -16.99
CA VAL A 17 15.97 24.02 -15.91
C VAL A 17 16.13 24.80 -14.63
N LEU A 18 15.63 24.22 -13.54
CA LEU A 18 15.71 24.78 -12.20
C LEU A 18 16.52 23.85 -11.29
N LEU A 19 17.42 24.43 -10.50
CA LEU A 19 18.06 23.75 -9.39
C LEU A 19 17.20 23.95 -8.13
N ASN A 20 16.77 22.87 -7.49
CA ASN A 20 15.97 22.86 -6.27
C ASN A 20 16.85 22.40 -5.10
N VAL A 21 17.17 23.29 -4.17
CA VAL A 21 17.99 23.00 -2.99
C VAL A 21 17.07 22.77 -1.79
N VAL A 22 17.23 21.62 -1.13
CA VAL A 22 16.42 21.21 0.02
C VAL A 22 17.22 21.41 1.31
N GLU A 23 16.74 22.26 2.19
CA GLU A 23 17.40 22.60 3.46
C GLU A 23 16.47 22.32 4.64
N ASN A 24 17.03 21.86 5.76
CA ASN A 24 16.29 21.74 7.00
C ASN A 24 16.11 23.14 7.65
N ASN A 25 14.89 23.51 7.98
CA ASN A 25 14.63 24.71 8.72
C ASN A 25 14.88 24.53 10.24
N LYS A 26 15.00 25.63 10.98
CA LYS A 26 15.27 25.63 12.44
C LYS A 26 14.16 24.94 13.28
N LYS A 27 12.99 24.65 12.67
CA LYS A 27 11.85 23.98 13.33
C LYS A 27 11.72 22.51 12.92
N GLY A 28 12.73 21.93 12.25
CA GLY A 28 12.73 20.52 11.79
C GLY A 28 11.97 20.25 10.49
N GLY A 29 11.39 21.27 9.86
CA GLY A 29 10.75 21.13 8.54
C GLY A 29 11.76 21.32 7.41
N LYS A 30 11.46 20.78 6.23
CA LYS A 30 12.26 20.97 5.00
C LYS A 30 11.75 22.22 4.25
N LYS A 31 12.70 23.01 3.73
CA LYS A 31 12.43 24.15 2.85
C LYS A 31 13.16 23.92 1.52
N THR A 32 12.46 24.03 0.40
CA THR A 32 13.06 24.00 -0.93
C THR A 32 13.22 25.41 -1.47
N SER A 33 14.42 25.74 -1.93
CA SER A 33 14.73 26.99 -2.61
C SER A 33 15.04 26.70 -4.07
N GLN A 34 14.42 27.43 -4.99
CA GLN A 34 14.58 27.23 -6.43
C GLN A 34 15.49 28.28 -7.03
N TYR A 35 16.37 27.87 -7.94
CA TYR A 35 17.29 28.73 -8.66
C TYR A 35 17.19 28.44 -10.17
N ARG A 36 16.90 29.47 -10.96
CA ARG A 36 16.93 29.37 -12.42
C ARG A 36 18.36 29.16 -12.90
N MET A 37 18.54 28.21 -13.79
CA MET A 37 19.83 27.93 -14.40
C MET A 37 20.02 28.73 -15.71
N ASN A 38 21.26 29.02 -16.01
CA ASN A 38 21.66 29.70 -17.25
C ASN A 38 21.96 28.65 -18.32
N ASN A 39 21.73 28.99 -19.61
CA ASN A 39 22.18 28.20 -20.75
C ASN A 39 22.49 29.12 -21.95
N GLN A 40 23.19 28.57 -22.94
CA GLN A 40 23.49 29.27 -24.22
C GLN A 40 23.03 28.45 -25.43
N ASP A 41 22.80 27.16 -25.28
CA ASP A 41 22.57 26.21 -26.38
C ASP A 41 21.35 25.28 -26.14
N GLY A 42 20.63 25.46 -25.05
CA GLY A 42 19.50 24.60 -24.67
C GLY A 42 19.87 23.21 -24.15
N LYS A 43 21.18 22.94 -23.97
CA LYS A 43 21.67 21.65 -23.50
C LYS A 43 22.56 21.75 -22.27
N HIS A 44 23.50 22.69 -22.24
CA HIS A 44 24.39 22.86 -21.09
C HIS A 44 23.84 23.90 -20.13
N TRP A 45 23.41 23.46 -18.94
CA TRP A 45 22.79 24.30 -17.92
C TRP A 45 23.73 24.50 -16.73
N TRP A 46 23.82 25.71 -16.21
CA TRP A 46 24.66 26.01 -15.05
C TRP A 46 24.09 27.10 -14.16
N VAL A 47 24.44 27.05 -12.87
CA VAL A 47 24.10 28.10 -11.89
C VAL A 47 25.19 28.19 -10.82
N GLU A 48 25.50 29.43 -10.40
CA GLU A 48 26.44 29.71 -9.32
C GLU A 48 25.70 30.16 -8.05
N LEU A 49 26.01 29.51 -6.94
CA LEU A 49 25.49 29.89 -5.62
C LEU A 49 26.63 30.32 -4.71
N ASN A 50 26.47 31.49 -4.07
CA ASN A 50 27.39 31.96 -3.05
C ASN A 50 26.79 31.69 -1.67
N ARG A 51 27.48 30.90 -0.84
CA ARG A 51 27.06 30.57 0.51
C ARG A 51 28.02 31.15 1.54
N THR A 52 27.47 31.71 2.64
CA THR A 52 28.27 32.11 3.79
C THR A 52 28.71 30.88 4.59
N GLU A 53 29.92 30.86 5.13
CA GLU A 53 30.44 29.75 5.92
C GLU A 53 29.52 29.40 7.11
N ALA A 54 28.88 30.38 7.73
CA ALA A 54 27.95 30.17 8.84
C ALA A 54 26.60 29.54 8.46
N SER A 55 26.25 29.46 7.18
CA SER A 55 24.99 28.90 6.66
C SER A 55 25.16 27.52 6.04
N LEU A 56 26.39 26.96 6.07
CA LEU A 56 26.69 25.67 5.46
C LEU A 56 26.34 24.53 6.41
N ASN A 57 25.42 23.67 5.98
CA ASN A 57 25.29 22.33 6.51
C ASN A 57 26.44 21.47 5.98
N THR A 58 26.77 20.40 6.67
CA THR A 58 27.78 19.41 6.22
C THR A 58 27.38 18.67 4.95
N ALA A 59 26.09 18.72 4.56
CA ALA A 59 25.59 18.18 3.31
C ALA A 59 24.40 19.02 2.79
N ILE A 60 24.23 19.06 1.45
CA ILE A 60 23.11 19.69 0.75
C ILE A 60 22.43 18.63 -0.10
N ASP A 61 21.13 18.45 0.12
CA ASP A 61 20.28 17.64 -0.77
C ASP A 61 19.67 18.56 -1.85
N TYR A 62 19.68 18.11 -3.10
CA TYR A 62 19.15 18.90 -4.22
C TYR A 62 18.66 18.02 -5.37
N TYR A 63 17.87 18.58 -6.25
CA TYR A 63 17.40 17.93 -7.48
C TYR A 63 17.13 18.95 -8.57
N TYR A 64 17.05 18.48 -9.81
CA TYR A 64 16.71 19.31 -10.95
C TYR A 64 15.25 19.12 -11.37
N SER A 65 14.67 20.19 -11.91
CA SER A 65 13.35 20.18 -12.50
C SER A 65 13.34 21.03 -13.77
N VAL A 66 12.39 20.73 -14.66
CA VAL A 66 12.13 21.53 -15.85
C VAL A 66 10.78 22.22 -15.69
N ASP A 67 10.77 23.54 -15.79
CA ASP A 67 9.56 24.34 -15.82
C ASP A 67 9.17 24.69 -17.26
N CYS A 68 7.88 24.80 -17.53
CA CYS A 68 7.35 25.00 -18.86
C CYS A 68 5.97 25.64 -18.81
N ASP A 69 5.76 26.74 -19.55
CA ASP A 69 4.50 27.52 -19.52
C ASP A 69 3.30 26.78 -20.11
N TRP A 70 3.49 25.74 -20.93
CA TRP A 70 2.40 25.04 -21.66
C TRP A 70 2.18 23.57 -21.27
N SER A 71 2.95 23.04 -20.33
CA SER A 71 2.82 21.66 -19.83
C SER A 71 3.08 21.60 -18.34
N ASP A 72 2.58 20.54 -17.70
CA ASP A 72 3.02 20.17 -16.36
C ASP A 72 4.52 19.87 -16.45
N GLY A 73 5.35 20.61 -15.77
CA GLY A 73 6.80 20.43 -15.77
C GLY A 73 7.22 19.00 -15.44
N ARG A 74 8.51 18.72 -15.48
CA ARG A 74 9.06 17.42 -15.06
C ARG A 74 10.17 17.62 -14.06
N HIS A 75 10.41 16.62 -13.22
CA HIS A 75 11.47 16.63 -12.21
C HIS A 75 12.17 15.28 -12.15
N GLU A 76 13.36 15.29 -11.59
CA GLU A 76 14.10 14.06 -11.30
C GLU A 76 13.36 13.18 -10.28
N TRP A 77 13.86 11.97 -10.11
CA TRP A 77 13.37 11.03 -9.08
C TRP A 77 13.60 11.59 -7.67
N LEU A 78 12.51 11.96 -6.98
CA LEU A 78 12.58 12.66 -5.69
C LEU A 78 12.87 11.74 -4.49
N THR A 79 12.74 10.42 -4.64
CA THR A 79 13.06 9.47 -3.56
C THR A 79 14.55 9.50 -3.24
N GLU A 80 15.39 9.56 -4.27
CA GLU A 80 16.86 9.62 -4.13
C GLU A 80 17.42 10.88 -4.81
N LYS A 81 17.48 11.96 -4.04
CA LYS A 81 18.05 13.24 -4.49
C LYS A 81 19.56 13.17 -4.58
N HIS A 82 20.14 14.09 -5.34
CA HIS A 82 21.58 14.34 -5.25
C HIS A 82 21.96 14.82 -3.85
N ARG A 83 23.14 14.40 -3.40
CA ARG A 83 23.68 14.81 -2.09
C ARG A 83 25.12 15.29 -2.24
N LEU A 84 25.35 16.58 -1.99
CA LEU A 84 26.66 17.17 -1.95
C LEU A 84 27.18 17.24 -0.50
N GLU A 85 28.18 16.44 -0.21
CA GLU A 85 28.91 16.55 1.05
C GLU A 85 29.87 17.73 0.99
N LEU A 86 29.59 18.74 1.82
CA LEU A 86 30.41 19.94 1.95
C LEU A 86 31.37 19.79 3.12
N THR A 87 32.58 20.11 2.83
CA THR A 87 33.59 20.29 3.84
C THR A 87 33.71 21.79 4.16
N VAL A 88 33.45 22.20 5.38
CA VAL A 88 33.67 23.57 5.83
C VAL A 88 35.15 23.78 6.06
N VAL A 89 35.94 23.79 4.97
CA VAL A 89 37.31 24.27 4.94
C VAL A 89 37.30 25.63 4.26
N LYS A 90 37.81 26.62 4.98
CA LYS A 90 37.90 27.99 4.45
C LYS A 90 38.63 28.02 3.11
N GLY A 91 38.02 28.65 2.11
CA GLY A 91 38.61 28.84 0.79
C GLY A 91 38.36 27.72 -0.25
N LYS A 92 37.56 26.69 0.08
CA LYS A 92 37.17 25.68 -0.92
C LYS A 92 36.04 26.18 -1.81
N GLU A 93 36.15 25.91 -3.12
CA GLU A 93 35.10 26.15 -4.13
C GLU A 93 34.73 24.81 -4.75
N TYR A 94 33.45 24.58 -5.01
CA TYR A 94 32.95 23.32 -5.58
C TYR A 94 32.38 23.57 -6.97
N THR A 95 32.81 22.79 -7.96
CA THR A 95 32.23 22.72 -9.30
C THR A 95 31.68 21.32 -9.52
N ILE A 96 30.37 21.21 -9.69
CA ILE A 96 29.63 19.96 -9.74
C ILE A 96 29.18 19.70 -11.17
N TYR A 97 29.39 18.51 -11.66
CA TYR A 97 28.93 18.00 -12.96
C TYR A 97 27.99 16.85 -12.72
N ASP A 98 26.69 17.09 -12.91
CA ASP A 98 25.60 16.15 -12.59
C ASP A 98 24.99 15.50 -13.84
N HIS A 99 24.28 14.41 -13.63
CA HIS A 99 23.43 13.75 -14.58
C HIS A 99 21.98 13.83 -14.11
N TRP A 100 21.04 13.94 -15.06
CA TRP A 100 19.61 13.81 -14.76
C TRP A 100 19.29 12.40 -14.27
N SER A 101 18.56 12.29 -13.16
CA SER A 101 18.25 11.02 -12.52
C SER A 101 16.75 10.69 -12.64
N ASP A 102 16.41 9.80 -13.59
CA ASP A 102 15.09 9.16 -13.65
C ASP A 102 15.00 7.96 -12.72
N ILE A 103 13.77 7.42 -12.54
CA ILE A 103 13.56 6.21 -11.73
C ILE A 103 14.28 5.02 -12.43
N PRO A 104 15.32 4.43 -11.83
CA PRO A 104 16.05 3.34 -12.46
C PRO A 104 15.23 2.03 -12.43
N GLU A 105 15.57 1.09 -13.34
CA GLU A 105 14.93 -0.23 -13.39
C GLU A 105 15.09 -1.03 -12.10
N ASP A 106 16.20 -0.83 -11.40
CA ASP A 106 16.52 -1.45 -10.13
C ASP A 106 16.23 -0.55 -8.91
N SER A 107 15.27 0.39 -9.06
CA SER A 107 14.87 1.32 -7.99
C SER A 107 14.45 0.65 -6.68
N TYR A 108 13.97 -0.60 -6.72
CA TYR A 108 13.63 -1.38 -5.54
C TYR A 108 14.83 -1.57 -4.59
N LEU A 109 16.06 -1.62 -5.12
CA LEU A 109 17.29 -1.73 -4.32
C LEU A 109 17.58 -0.50 -3.46
N TYR A 110 16.98 0.65 -3.79
CA TYR A 110 17.07 1.88 -3.01
C TYR A 110 16.02 1.93 -1.89
N SER A 111 15.02 1.05 -1.92
CA SER A 111 13.99 1.01 -0.89
C SER A 111 14.57 0.62 0.49
N SER A 112 13.91 1.07 1.56
CA SER A 112 14.30 0.71 2.92
C SER A 112 14.22 -0.81 3.18
N ALA A 113 13.37 -1.53 2.43
CA ALA A 113 13.34 -3.00 2.46
C ALA A 113 14.70 -3.63 2.12
N PHE A 114 15.41 -3.06 1.18
CA PHE A 114 16.76 -3.54 0.82
C PHE A 114 17.86 -2.86 1.64
N THR A 115 17.86 -1.55 1.74
CA THR A 115 18.95 -0.80 2.39
C THR A 115 18.98 -0.95 3.91
N GLU A 116 17.84 -1.22 4.56
CA GLU A 116 17.74 -1.36 6.02
C GLU A 116 17.56 -2.82 6.51
N CYS A 117 17.17 -3.73 5.63
CA CYS A 117 16.94 -5.13 5.98
C CYS A 117 17.91 -6.08 5.28
N VAL A 118 17.83 -6.20 3.95
CA VAL A 118 18.50 -7.27 3.18
C VAL A 118 19.96 -6.94 2.89
N ASN A 119 20.24 -5.73 2.40
CA ASN A 119 21.58 -5.27 2.00
C ASN A 119 22.12 -4.20 2.98
N LYS A 120 21.76 -4.28 4.23
CA LYS A 120 22.15 -3.28 5.24
C LYS A 120 23.65 -3.13 5.34
N ARG A 121 24.12 -1.90 5.12
CA ARG A 121 25.52 -1.48 5.28
C ARG A 121 25.58 -0.23 6.16
N PRO A 122 26.65 -0.07 6.97
CA PRO A 122 26.84 1.17 7.72
C PRO A 122 27.25 2.31 6.77
N LEU A 123 26.56 3.45 6.87
CA LEU A 123 26.96 4.66 6.16
C LEU A 123 28.27 5.23 6.77
N SER A 124 29.13 5.72 5.90
CA SER A 124 30.39 6.33 6.29
C SER A 124 30.25 7.83 6.57
N VAL A 125 30.89 8.29 7.64
CA VAL A 125 31.06 9.72 7.87
C VAL A 125 32.23 10.20 7.00
N ILE A 126 31.92 11.06 6.04
CA ILE A 126 32.91 11.59 5.11
C ILE A 126 33.72 12.68 5.78
N LYS A 127 35.05 12.54 5.71
CA LYS A 127 35.99 13.56 6.18
C LYS A 127 36.20 14.63 5.09
N PRO A 128 36.51 15.85 5.52
CA PRO A 128 36.95 16.89 4.61
C PRO A 128 38.11 16.45 3.73
N SER A 129 38.06 16.82 2.43
CA SER A 129 39.23 16.68 1.56
C SER A 129 40.37 17.52 2.12
N ALA A 130 41.49 16.87 2.38
CA ALA A 130 42.71 17.52 2.81
C ALA A 130 43.58 18.06 1.65
N TYR A 131 43.21 17.74 0.41
CA TYR A 131 43.98 18.06 -0.78
C TYR A 131 43.75 19.51 -1.22
N ASP A 132 44.77 20.15 -1.77
CA ASP A 132 44.64 21.50 -2.32
C ASP A 132 43.75 21.50 -3.56
N LYS A 133 43.99 20.57 -4.48
CA LYS A 133 43.17 20.36 -5.69
C LYS A 133 42.56 18.96 -5.63
N THR A 134 41.23 18.89 -5.70
CA THR A 134 40.51 17.62 -5.51
C THR A 134 39.61 17.29 -6.69
N VAL A 135 39.60 16.02 -7.11
CA VAL A 135 38.56 15.44 -7.94
C VAL A 135 37.78 14.46 -7.08
N ARG A 136 36.47 14.69 -6.93
CA ARG A 136 35.56 13.78 -6.25
C ARG A 136 34.78 13.00 -7.27
N LEU A 137 34.83 11.67 -7.18
CA LEU A 137 34.01 10.76 -7.96
C LEU A 137 32.80 10.36 -7.10
N VAL A 138 31.61 10.48 -7.67
CA VAL A 138 30.34 10.06 -7.07
C VAL A 138 29.70 9.03 -7.98
N VAL A 139 29.29 7.86 -7.45
CA VAL A 139 28.68 6.80 -8.26
C VAL A 139 27.67 6.02 -7.40
N ARG A 140 26.56 5.62 -8.01
CA ARG A 140 25.57 4.74 -7.41
C ARG A 140 25.87 3.29 -7.75
N ALA A 141 25.79 2.40 -6.74
CA ALA A 141 26.05 0.97 -6.90
C ALA A 141 25.07 0.15 -6.04
N PRO A 142 23.76 0.11 -6.39
CA PRO A 142 22.74 -0.50 -5.55
C PRO A 142 22.78 -2.03 -5.51
N GLN A 143 23.43 -2.69 -6.49
CA GLN A 143 23.49 -4.14 -6.62
C GLN A 143 24.47 -4.81 -5.64
N LEU A 144 25.34 -4.04 -4.98
CA LEU A 144 26.34 -4.56 -4.06
C LEU A 144 25.67 -5.28 -2.87
N ARG A 145 26.21 -6.46 -2.52
CA ARG A 145 25.81 -7.20 -1.33
C ARG A 145 26.33 -6.52 -0.06
N SER A 146 25.78 -6.89 1.09
CA SER A 146 26.23 -6.36 2.39
C SER A 146 27.72 -6.62 2.70
N THR A 147 28.32 -7.64 2.09
CA THR A 147 29.74 -8.01 2.23
C THR A 147 30.66 -7.33 1.23
N ASP A 148 30.12 -6.67 0.20
CA ASP A 148 30.90 -6.02 -0.84
C ASP A 148 31.26 -4.58 -0.45
N ARG A 149 32.42 -4.13 -0.91
CA ARG A 149 32.78 -2.72 -0.93
C ARG A 149 33.09 -2.28 -2.35
N LEU A 150 32.79 -1.02 -2.65
CA LEU A 150 33.11 -0.44 -3.95
C LEU A 150 34.53 0.11 -3.94
N CYS A 151 35.25 -0.15 -5.02
CA CYS A 151 36.57 0.40 -5.27
C CYS A 151 36.65 1.00 -6.67
N VAL A 152 37.50 1.99 -6.86
CA VAL A 152 37.89 2.50 -8.19
C VAL A 152 39.28 1.99 -8.54
N VAL A 153 39.40 1.47 -9.75
CA VAL A 153 40.64 0.94 -10.30
C VAL A 153 40.93 1.65 -11.62
N GLY A 154 42.12 2.14 -11.81
CA GLY A 154 42.41 2.91 -12.99
C GLY A 154 43.89 2.95 -13.33
N LYS A 155 44.21 3.64 -14.43
CA LYS A 155 45.59 3.80 -14.94
C LYS A 155 46.55 4.49 -13.98
N PRO A 156 46.15 5.56 -13.23
CA PRO A 156 47.03 6.19 -12.25
C PRO A 156 47.41 5.23 -11.12
N LYS A 157 48.65 5.36 -10.61
CA LYS A 157 49.10 4.59 -9.45
C LYS A 157 48.21 4.82 -8.21
N ALA A 158 47.73 6.04 -8.04
CA ALA A 158 46.81 6.38 -6.97
C ALA A 158 45.48 5.59 -7.05
N MET A 159 45.16 4.98 -8.17
CA MET A 159 43.99 4.15 -8.44
C MET A 159 44.38 2.68 -8.70
N GLY A 160 45.54 2.23 -8.18
CA GLY A 160 45.99 0.85 -8.27
C GLY A 160 46.66 0.41 -9.59
N ALA A 161 46.85 1.28 -10.56
CA ALA A 161 47.47 0.95 -11.86
C ALA A 161 46.92 -0.31 -12.54
N TRP A 162 45.60 -0.47 -12.48
CA TRP A 162 44.80 -1.62 -12.94
C TRP A 162 44.96 -2.91 -12.10
N ASP A 163 45.64 -2.85 -10.95
CA ASP A 163 45.63 -3.96 -9.97
C ASP A 163 44.48 -3.79 -8.97
N VAL A 164 43.56 -4.74 -8.99
CA VAL A 164 42.36 -4.73 -8.11
C VAL A 164 42.73 -4.85 -6.62
N PHE A 165 43.88 -5.46 -6.31
CA PHE A 165 44.38 -5.57 -4.91
C PHE A 165 44.74 -4.20 -4.33
N ASP A 166 45.31 -3.33 -5.19
CA ASP A 166 45.72 -1.97 -4.85
C ASP A 166 44.66 -0.93 -5.19
N ALA A 167 43.44 -1.37 -5.54
CA ALA A 167 42.31 -0.50 -5.87
C ALA A 167 42.00 0.50 -4.75
N LEU A 168 41.64 1.72 -5.13
CA LEU A 168 41.27 2.76 -4.18
C LEU A 168 39.85 2.54 -3.64
N PRO A 169 39.66 2.30 -2.32
CA PRO A 169 38.35 2.08 -1.74
C PRO A 169 37.51 3.36 -1.77
N MET A 170 36.22 3.20 -2.04
CA MET A 170 35.21 4.24 -1.93
C MET A 170 34.40 4.12 -0.63
N TYR A 171 33.66 5.18 -0.31
CA TYR A 171 32.90 5.28 0.92
C TYR A 171 31.42 5.53 0.63
N GLU A 172 30.54 4.70 1.14
CA GLU A 172 29.08 4.90 1.02
C GLU A 172 28.64 6.01 2.00
N HIS A 173 28.30 7.17 1.49
CA HIS A 173 27.90 8.33 2.31
C HIS A 173 26.39 8.53 2.37
N ASN A 174 25.71 8.02 1.38
CA ASN A 174 24.26 7.94 1.29
C ASN A 174 23.92 6.54 0.79
N TYR A 175 22.70 6.09 0.98
CA TYR A 175 22.29 4.74 0.56
C TYR A 175 22.61 4.49 -0.92
N ASN A 176 23.40 3.44 -1.17
CA ASN A 176 23.85 3.03 -2.50
C ASN A 176 24.70 4.07 -3.28
N GLU A 177 25.03 5.22 -2.69
CA GLU A 177 25.84 6.27 -3.30
C GLU A 177 27.23 6.32 -2.64
N TRP A 178 28.27 6.18 -3.46
CA TRP A 178 29.66 6.05 -3.03
C TRP A 178 30.48 7.20 -3.54
N ILE A 179 31.38 7.69 -2.71
CA ILE A 179 32.29 8.77 -3.06
C ILE A 179 33.74 8.44 -2.75
N VAL A 180 34.65 9.06 -3.50
CA VAL A 180 36.09 9.07 -3.21
C VAL A 180 36.72 10.37 -3.67
N ASP A 181 37.65 10.89 -2.89
CA ASP A 181 38.45 12.08 -3.24
C ASP A 181 39.83 11.68 -3.77
N LEU A 182 40.17 12.21 -4.93
CA LEU A 182 41.45 12.04 -5.58
C LEU A 182 42.29 13.33 -5.43
N ASN A 183 43.54 13.17 -5.04
CA ASN A 183 44.50 14.28 -5.06
C ASN A 183 45.02 14.50 -6.50
N VAL A 184 44.68 15.62 -7.11
CA VAL A 184 45.06 15.96 -8.47
C VAL A 184 46.58 15.93 -8.67
N GLU A 185 47.34 16.32 -7.66
CA GLU A 185 48.82 16.33 -7.72
C GLU A 185 49.43 14.95 -7.87
N THR A 186 48.67 13.89 -7.54
CA THR A 186 49.14 12.49 -7.69
C THR A 186 48.70 11.86 -9.00
N LEU A 187 47.93 12.57 -9.82
CA LEU A 187 47.45 12.12 -11.14
C LEU A 187 48.48 12.47 -12.21
N GLU A 188 48.91 11.48 -12.97
CA GLU A 188 50.00 11.61 -13.94
C GLU A 188 49.57 12.28 -15.25
N ASN A 189 48.26 12.36 -15.54
CA ASN A 189 47.67 12.87 -16.78
C ASN A 189 46.35 13.62 -16.52
N ASP A 190 45.98 14.49 -17.45
CA ASP A 190 44.69 15.21 -17.45
C ASP A 190 43.49 14.31 -17.86
N VAL A 191 43.74 13.07 -18.28
CA VAL A 191 42.77 12.07 -18.65
C VAL A 191 42.78 10.95 -17.63
N LEU A 192 41.67 10.78 -16.92
CA LEU A 192 41.47 9.67 -16.00
C LEU A 192 40.77 8.53 -16.74
N GLU A 193 41.45 7.41 -16.90
CA GLU A 193 40.88 6.16 -17.38
C GLU A 193 40.76 5.18 -16.24
N PHE A 194 39.55 4.71 -15.95
CA PHE A 194 39.25 3.89 -14.77
C PHE A 194 37.99 3.01 -14.92
N LYS A 195 37.77 2.17 -13.95
CA LYS A 195 36.57 1.32 -13.81
C LYS A 195 36.26 1.09 -12.34
N PHE A 196 34.99 0.76 -12.04
CA PHE A 196 34.62 0.36 -10.69
C PHE A 196 34.69 -1.15 -10.53
N ALA A 197 34.99 -1.59 -9.29
CA ALA A 197 35.04 -2.99 -8.91
C ALA A 197 34.32 -3.19 -7.56
N ALA A 198 33.45 -4.19 -7.50
CA ALA A 198 32.88 -4.70 -6.27
C ALA A 198 33.84 -5.74 -5.69
N GLN A 199 34.49 -5.41 -4.57
CA GLN A 199 35.50 -6.24 -3.93
C GLN A 199 34.91 -6.89 -2.69
N ASP A 200 35.10 -8.19 -2.52
CA ASP A 200 34.73 -8.88 -1.29
C ASP A 200 35.58 -8.33 -0.11
N ALA A 201 34.91 -7.92 0.96
CA ALA A 201 35.58 -7.35 2.12
C ALA A 201 36.54 -8.34 2.83
N ALA A 202 36.28 -9.64 2.73
CA ALA A 202 37.09 -10.71 3.31
C ALA A 202 38.26 -11.13 2.42
N ASP A 203 38.11 -11.02 1.10
CA ASP A 203 39.13 -11.39 0.12
C ASP A 203 39.27 -10.35 -1.00
N ARG A 204 40.32 -9.52 -0.91
CA ARG A 204 40.57 -8.44 -1.87
C ARG A 204 40.86 -8.90 -3.30
N HIS A 205 41.29 -10.14 -3.50
CA HIS A 205 41.51 -10.68 -4.85
C HIS A 205 40.19 -11.10 -5.52
N ASN A 206 39.15 -11.35 -4.74
CA ASN A 206 37.84 -11.66 -5.23
C ASN A 206 37.07 -10.35 -5.52
N ALA A 207 37.06 -9.95 -6.78
CA ALA A 207 36.42 -8.71 -7.23
C ALA A 207 35.63 -8.94 -8.50
N LEU A 208 34.45 -8.34 -8.56
CA LEU A 208 33.61 -8.27 -9.74
C LEU A 208 33.74 -6.89 -10.37
N TRP A 209 34.12 -6.84 -11.64
CA TRP A 209 34.24 -5.60 -12.39
C TRP A 209 32.87 -5.11 -12.89
N GLU A 210 32.68 -3.78 -12.90
CA GLU A 210 31.48 -3.22 -13.52
C GLU A 210 31.36 -3.62 -14.98
N SER A 211 30.12 -3.73 -15.48
CA SER A 211 29.82 -4.03 -16.89
C SER A 211 30.14 -2.84 -17.79
N GLY A 212 30.42 -3.13 -19.07
CA GLY A 212 30.67 -2.08 -20.06
C GLY A 212 32.16 -1.76 -20.27
N MET A 213 32.43 -0.64 -20.93
CA MET A 213 33.79 -0.16 -21.23
C MET A 213 34.43 0.58 -20.04
N ASN A 214 35.73 0.84 -20.12
CA ASN A 214 36.39 1.73 -19.17
C ASN A 214 35.77 3.12 -19.25
N ARG A 215 35.71 3.80 -18.09
CA ARG A 215 35.29 5.19 -18.02
C ARG A 215 36.44 6.12 -18.27
N GLU A 216 36.19 7.27 -18.88
CA GLU A 216 37.17 8.28 -19.17
C GLU A 216 36.67 9.67 -18.81
N ILE A 217 37.47 10.43 -18.07
CA ILE A 217 37.17 11.83 -17.73
C ILE A 217 38.35 12.69 -18.15
N HIS A 218 38.08 13.72 -18.95
CA HIS A 218 39.04 14.76 -19.29
C HIS A 218 38.97 15.88 -18.24
N LEU A 219 39.99 16.02 -17.41
CA LEU A 219 40.05 17.02 -16.39
C LEU A 219 40.40 18.40 -16.97
N PRO A 220 39.63 19.44 -16.61
CA PRO A 220 40.04 20.82 -16.93
C PRO A 220 41.18 21.26 -16.02
N GLU A 221 41.74 22.43 -16.26
CA GLU A 221 42.69 23.05 -15.36
C GLU A 221 42.03 23.34 -13.99
N ILE A 222 42.54 22.73 -12.91
CA ILE A 222 42.01 22.84 -11.57
C ILE A 222 42.81 23.84 -10.73
N LYS A 223 42.14 24.80 -10.12
CA LYS A 223 42.75 25.84 -9.30
C LYS A 223 42.99 25.38 -7.87
N SER A 224 43.92 26.05 -7.18
CA SER A 224 44.13 25.89 -5.74
C SER A 224 42.83 26.15 -4.98
N GLY A 225 42.45 25.24 -4.07
CA GLY A 225 41.21 25.29 -3.32
C GLY A 225 39.96 24.74 -4.05
N GLU A 226 40.08 24.29 -5.29
CA GLU A 226 38.94 23.80 -6.08
C GLU A 226 38.71 22.31 -5.87
N VAL A 227 37.42 21.94 -5.74
CA VAL A 227 36.91 20.57 -5.71
C VAL A 227 35.99 20.37 -6.91
N LEU A 228 36.41 19.53 -7.85
CA LEU A 228 35.55 19.09 -8.96
C LEU A 228 34.78 17.83 -8.54
N VAL A 229 33.47 17.86 -8.62
CA VAL A 229 32.61 16.74 -8.29
C VAL A 229 31.98 16.19 -9.54
N TYR A 230 32.25 14.93 -9.86
CA TYR A 230 31.70 14.23 -11.01
C TYR A 230 30.68 13.19 -10.54
N ASP A 231 29.40 13.41 -10.86
CA ASP A 231 28.36 12.37 -10.76
C ASP A 231 28.48 11.44 -11.97
N LEU A 232 28.83 10.20 -11.70
CA LEU A 232 29.07 9.16 -12.71
C LEU A 232 27.86 8.24 -12.92
N SER A 233 26.69 8.68 -12.44
CA SER A 233 25.44 7.94 -12.52
C SER A 233 25.55 6.59 -11.78
N GLN A 234 25.35 5.47 -12.44
CA GLN A 234 25.33 4.14 -11.84
C GLN A 234 26.41 3.23 -12.42
N ALA A 235 27.05 2.44 -11.57
CA ALA A 235 27.88 1.32 -11.97
C ALA A 235 27.04 0.03 -11.94
N PHE A 236 27.09 -0.75 -13.01
CA PHE A 236 26.33 -1.99 -13.16
C PHE A 236 27.23 -3.20 -12.99
N PHE A 237 26.78 -4.14 -12.15
CA PHE A 237 27.48 -5.38 -11.88
C PHE A 237 26.61 -6.58 -12.26
N ASP A 238 27.21 -7.65 -12.74
CA ASP A 238 26.51 -8.90 -13.05
C ASP A 238 26.25 -9.70 -11.76
N ILE A 239 25.37 -9.17 -10.93
CA ILE A 239 24.90 -9.77 -9.68
C ILE A 239 23.46 -10.21 -9.90
N TYR A 240 23.15 -11.46 -9.58
CA TYR A 240 21.81 -12.01 -9.73
C TYR A 240 20.76 -11.21 -8.94
N ASN A 241 19.62 -11.01 -9.57
CA ASN A 241 18.46 -10.40 -8.92
C ASN A 241 18.04 -11.24 -7.71
N ARG A 242 17.92 -10.58 -6.55
CA ARG A 242 17.44 -11.21 -5.32
C ARG A 242 15.99 -11.63 -5.47
N LYS A 243 15.70 -12.86 -5.01
CA LYS A 243 14.33 -13.36 -4.80
C LYS A 243 14.15 -13.70 -3.34
N LEU A 244 13.03 -13.34 -2.75
CA LEU A 244 12.78 -13.50 -1.32
C LEU A 244 11.47 -14.26 -1.08
N ALA A 245 11.47 -15.11 -0.04
CA ALA A 245 10.28 -15.77 0.46
C ALA A 245 9.72 -15.05 1.68
N GLY A 246 8.41 -15.18 1.90
CA GLY A 246 7.76 -14.58 3.06
C GLY A 246 6.46 -15.27 3.47
N THR A 247 5.96 -14.82 4.61
CA THR A 247 4.70 -15.26 5.20
C THR A 247 3.75 -14.09 5.35
N LEU A 248 2.47 -14.29 4.98
CA LEU A 248 1.36 -13.40 5.32
C LEU A 248 0.61 -13.97 6.50
N VAL A 249 0.44 -13.17 7.55
CA VAL A 249 -0.43 -13.47 8.68
C VAL A 249 -0.95 -12.17 9.30
N PRO A 250 -2.27 -12.03 9.50
CA PRO A 250 -2.80 -10.87 10.23
C PRO A 250 -2.24 -10.83 11.66
N VAL A 251 -1.91 -9.64 12.17
CA VAL A 251 -1.44 -9.52 13.55
C VAL A 251 -2.44 -10.10 14.54
N PHE A 252 -3.74 -9.81 14.35
CA PHE A 252 -4.81 -10.34 15.21
C PHE A 252 -4.88 -11.88 15.23
N SER A 253 -4.44 -12.55 14.16
CA SER A 253 -4.46 -14.01 14.04
C SER A 253 -3.33 -14.73 14.77
N LEU A 254 -2.30 -14.01 15.19
CA LEU A 254 -1.16 -14.58 15.90
C LEU A 254 -1.59 -15.17 17.25
N ARG A 255 -0.95 -16.29 17.62
CA ARG A 255 -1.14 -16.97 18.90
C ARG A 255 0.19 -17.26 19.55
N SER A 256 0.37 -16.83 20.78
CA SER A 256 1.47 -17.25 21.65
C SER A 256 0.94 -17.68 23.01
N LYS A 257 1.81 -18.24 23.85
CA LYS A 257 1.46 -18.61 25.23
C LYS A 257 1.12 -17.39 26.12
N THR A 258 1.55 -16.19 25.72
CA THR A 258 1.35 -14.94 26.46
C THR A 258 0.29 -14.02 25.83
N SER A 259 -0.33 -14.42 24.71
CA SER A 259 -1.40 -13.64 24.06
C SER A 259 -2.61 -13.46 24.97
N TYR A 260 -3.36 -12.41 24.74
CA TYR A 260 -4.63 -12.12 25.45
C TYR A 260 -5.86 -12.48 24.60
N GLY A 261 -5.85 -13.62 23.94
CA GLY A 261 -6.94 -14.07 23.07
C GLY A 261 -6.94 -13.44 21.67
N VAL A 262 -5.97 -12.60 21.38
CA VAL A 262 -5.73 -11.95 20.09
C VAL A 262 -4.22 -11.75 19.93
N GLY A 263 -3.71 -11.77 18.70
CA GLY A 263 -2.33 -11.44 18.45
C GLY A 263 -2.03 -9.96 18.71
N ASP A 264 -0.84 -9.67 19.18
CA ASP A 264 -0.35 -8.33 19.53
C ASP A 264 1.07 -8.05 18.99
N PHE A 265 1.60 -6.89 19.30
CA PHE A 265 2.94 -6.50 18.82
C PHE A 265 4.08 -7.31 19.45
N GLY A 266 3.89 -7.85 20.66
CA GLY A 266 4.82 -8.81 21.24
C GLY A 266 4.83 -10.14 20.48
N ASP A 267 3.67 -10.62 20.07
CA ASP A 267 3.52 -11.80 19.23
C ASP A 267 4.12 -11.59 17.83
N LEU A 268 3.94 -10.38 17.26
CA LEU A 268 4.56 -10.02 15.98
C LEU A 268 6.09 -10.12 16.04
N LYS A 269 6.68 -9.68 17.14
CA LYS A 269 8.14 -9.83 17.38
C LYS A 269 8.57 -11.29 17.40
N LYS A 270 7.82 -12.17 18.07
CA LYS A 270 8.07 -13.62 18.08
C LYS A 270 7.93 -14.24 16.68
N MET A 271 6.96 -13.76 15.90
CA MET A 271 6.74 -14.24 14.52
C MET A 271 7.90 -13.86 13.59
N ILE A 272 8.52 -12.70 13.80
CA ILE A 272 9.74 -12.30 13.09
C ILE A 272 10.86 -13.33 13.31
N ASP A 273 11.04 -13.85 14.52
CA ASP A 273 12.03 -14.89 14.81
C ASP A 273 11.75 -16.17 14.00
N TRP A 274 10.50 -16.60 13.93
CA TRP A 274 10.12 -17.78 13.16
C TRP A 274 10.37 -17.59 11.65
N VAL A 275 10.02 -16.44 11.09
CA VAL A 275 10.32 -16.08 9.70
C VAL A 275 11.81 -16.11 9.42
N ALA A 276 12.62 -15.53 10.32
CA ALA A 276 14.08 -15.49 10.18
C ALA A 276 14.73 -16.90 10.24
N VAL A 277 14.32 -17.75 11.19
CA VAL A 277 14.91 -19.10 11.34
C VAL A 277 14.52 -20.08 10.23
N THR A 278 13.45 -19.79 9.49
CA THR A 278 13.03 -20.53 8.29
C THR A 278 13.62 -19.93 7.00
N HIS A 279 14.61 -19.07 7.11
CA HIS A 279 15.30 -18.37 6.01
C HIS A 279 14.39 -17.50 5.14
N GLN A 280 13.17 -17.20 5.59
CA GLN A 280 12.32 -16.23 4.96
C GLN A 280 12.79 -14.81 5.29
N ARG A 281 12.44 -13.83 4.46
CA ARG A 281 12.88 -12.43 4.60
C ARG A 281 11.74 -11.43 4.64
N VAL A 282 10.50 -11.85 4.47
CA VAL A 282 9.33 -10.96 4.45
C VAL A 282 8.25 -11.47 5.39
N LEU A 283 7.74 -10.59 6.24
CA LEU A 283 6.54 -10.82 7.04
C LEU A 283 5.51 -9.77 6.66
N GLN A 284 4.43 -10.21 6.00
CA GLN A 284 3.33 -9.34 5.59
C GLN A 284 2.17 -9.46 6.58
N VAL A 285 1.62 -8.32 6.96
CA VAL A 285 0.46 -8.21 7.84
C VAL A 285 -0.71 -7.53 7.12
N LEU A 286 -1.90 -7.59 7.70
CA LEU A 286 -3.05 -6.78 7.30
C LEU A 286 -3.02 -5.43 8.02
N PRO A 287 -3.92 -4.46 7.67
CA PRO A 287 -3.94 -3.14 8.29
C PRO A 287 -4.00 -3.19 9.81
N ILE A 288 -3.24 -2.33 10.48
CA ILE A 288 -3.11 -2.29 11.93
C ILE A 288 -3.72 -1.04 12.58
N ASN A 289 -4.35 -0.20 11.80
CA ASN A 289 -4.99 1.03 12.28
C ASN A 289 -6.25 0.74 13.09
N ASP A 290 -6.65 1.69 13.94
CA ASP A 290 -7.84 1.60 14.76
C ASP A 290 -9.13 1.61 13.93
N THR A 291 -10.02 0.67 14.17
CA THR A 291 -11.30 0.47 13.49
C THR A 291 -12.51 0.62 14.44
N THR A 292 -12.27 1.08 15.66
CA THR A 292 -13.29 1.05 16.73
C THR A 292 -14.37 2.12 16.53
N THR A 293 -15.56 1.68 16.17
CA THR A 293 -16.76 2.53 16.02
C THR A 293 -17.89 2.16 16.98
N THR A 294 -18.15 0.88 17.16
CA THR A 294 -19.31 0.35 17.91
C THR A 294 -18.93 -0.42 19.17
N HIS A 295 -17.66 -0.76 19.36
CA HIS A 295 -17.16 -1.70 20.36
C HIS A 295 -17.76 -3.12 20.24
N THR A 296 -18.26 -3.47 19.06
CA THR A 296 -18.78 -4.81 18.73
C THR A 296 -17.89 -5.52 17.74
N TRP A 297 -18.18 -6.79 17.49
CA TRP A 297 -17.45 -7.61 16.50
C TRP A 297 -17.47 -7.02 15.08
N THR A 298 -18.39 -6.12 14.75
CA THR A 298 -18.42 -5.43 13.45
C THR A 298 -17.20 -4.54 13.23
N ASP A 299 -16.53 -4.12 14.31
CA ASP A 299 -15.28 -3.36 14.26
C ASP A 299 -14.05 -4.25 13.93
N SER A 300 -14.23 -5.56 13.81
CA SER A 300 -13.14 -6.50 13.50
C SER A 300 -12.60 -6.37 12.07
N TYR A 301 -13.27 -5.63 11.21
CA TYR A 301 -12.88 -5.40 9.81
C TYR A 301 -11.66 -4.46 9.72
N PRO A 302 -10.46 -4.97 9.38
CA PRO A 302 -9.23 -4.19 9.49
C PRO A 302 -9.10 -3.07 8.46
N TYR A 303 -9.87 -3.12 7.36
CA TYR A 303 -9.86 -2.11 6.29
C TYR A 303 -10.75 -0.90 6.56
N SER A 304 -11.53 -0.91 7.64
CA SER A 304 -12.46 0.17 8.01
C SER A 304 -11.89 1.04 9.12
N CYS A 305 -10.71 1.63 8.91
CA CYS A 305 -10.06 2.45 9.93
C CYS A 305 -10.79 3.77 10.19
N ILE A 306 -10.80 4.19 11.45
CA ILE A 306 -11.29 5.51 11.87
C ILE A 306 -10.21 6.60 11.76
N SER A 307 -8.95 6.20 11.71
CA SER A 307 -7.79 7.10 11.60
C SER A 307 -6.69 6.43 10.78
N ILE A 308 -6.11 7.18 9.85
CA ILE A 308 -4.93 6.73 9.09
C ILE A 308 -3.64 6.75 9.91
N PHE A 309 -3.68 7.28 11.13
CA PHE A 309 -2.53 7.41 12.01
C PHE A 309 -2.60 6.47 13.21
N ALA A 310 -3.75 6.46 13.91
CA ALA A 310 -3.92 5.72 15.16
C ALA A 310 -3.85 4.21 14.96
N LEU A 311 -3.17 3.52 15.86
CA LEU A 311 -3.07 2.06 15.90
C LEU A 311 -4.20 1.46 16.75
N HIS A 312 -4.64 0.26 16.39
CA HIS A 312 -5.73 -0.41 17.09
C HIS A 312 -5.30 -0.84 18.51
N PRO A 313 -6.03 -0.46 19.57
CA PRO A 313 -5.66 -0.78 20.95
C PRO A 313 -5.53 -2.28 21.25
N GLN A 314 -6.18 -3.16 20.50
CA GLN A 314 -6.06 -4.61 20.69
C GLN A 314 -4.64 -5.15 20.48
N TYR A 315 -3.77 -4.41 19.78
CA TYR A 315 -2.39 -4.83 19.48
C TYR A 315 -1.38 -4.51 20.58
N VAL A 316 -1.80 -3.86 21.67
CA VAL A 316 -0.91 -3.64 22.83
C VAL A 316 -0.51 -4.98 23.43
N ASP A 317 0.79 -5.20 23.56
CA ASP A 317 1.35 -6.27 24.40
C ASP A 317 1.29 -5.81 25.87
N LEU A 318 0.34 -6.34 26.62
CA LEU A 318 0.14 -5.98 28.02
C LEU A 318 1.28 -6.45 28.94
N THR A 319 2.06 -7.45 28.51
CA THR A 319 3.19 -7.98 29.29
C THR A 319 4.36 -6.99 29.41
N GLN A 320 4.44 -6.03 28.50
CA GLN A 320 5.46 -4.97 28.50
C GLN A 320 5.06 -3.75 29.33
N LEU A 321 3.85 -3.74 29.88
CA LEU A 321 3.36 -2.67 30.74
C LEU A 321 3.71 -2.94 32.21
N PRO A 322 3.75 -1.90 33.07
CA PRO A 322 3.87 -2.08 34.51
C PRO A 322 2.78 -3.00 35.06
N THR A 323 3.15 -3.92 35.94
CA THR A 323 2.21 -4.83 36.59
C THR A 323 1.22 -4.05 37.47
N LEU A 324 -0.06 -4.45 37.40
CA LEU A 324 -1.11 -3.83 38.21
C LEU A 324 -0.89 -4.08 39.70
N LYS A 325 -0.99 -3.03 40.49
CA LYS A 325 -0.97 -3.10 41.96
C LYS A 325 -2.31 -3.69 42.45
N GLY A 326 -2.21 -4.63 43.37
CA GLY A 326 -3.37 -5.35 43.90
C GLY A 326 -3.47 -6.76 43.31
N GLY A 327 -3.01 -7.78 44.07
CA GLY A 327 -2.87 -9.16 43.59
C GLY A 327 -4.18 -9.77 43.08
N LYS A 328 -5.32 -9.47 43.71
CA LYS A 328 -6.65 -9.99 43.28
C LYS A 328 -7.02 -9.46 41.88
N LYS A 329 -6.77 -8.18 41.61
CA LYS A 329 -7.07 -7.54 40.32
C LYS A 329 -6.20 -8.13 39.22
N HIS A 330 -4.89 -8.22 39.45
CA HIS A 330 -3.94 -8.84 38.53
C HIS A 330 -4.35 -10.29 38.21
N ASN A 331 -4.65 -11.10 39.24
CA ASN A 331 -5.05 -12.49 39.06
C ASN A 331 -6.35 -12.65 38.26
N ASN A 332 -7.31 -11.72 38.39
CA ASN A 332 -8.54 -11.75 37.61
C ASN A 332 -8.25 -11.50 36.11
N PHE A 333 -7.39 -10.55 35.77
CA PHE A 333 -6.99 -10.32 34.41
C PHE A 333 -6.21 -11.50 33.83
N GLU A 334 -5.34 -12.13 34.60
CA GLU A 334 -4.58 -13.30 34.16
C GLU A 334 -5.47 -14.53 33.94
N ALA A 335 -6.46 -14.77 34.80
CA ALA A 335 -7.44 -15.84 34.61
C ALA A 335 -8.28 -15.61 33.33
N LEU A 336 -8.71 -14.38 33.10
CA LEU A 336 -9.44 -14.02 31.88
C LEU A 336 -8.54 -14.16 30.62
N ARG A 337 -7.26 -13.78 30.72
CA ARG A 337 -6.29 -13.99 29.65
C ARG A 337 -6.21 -15.45 29.24
N GLN A 338 -6.04 -16.34 30.21
CA GLN A 338 -5.95 -17.78 29.96
C GLN A 338 -7.23 -18.32 29.31
N GLU A 339 -8.40 -17.89 29.79
CA GLU A 339 -9.69 -18.27 29.22
C GLU A 339 -9.81 -17.82 27.74
N LEU A 340 -9.56 -16.54 27.46
CA LEU A 340 -9.66 -15.99 26.11
C LEU A 340 -8.60 -16.57 25.18
N ASN A 341 -7.39 -16.83 25.68
CA ASN A 341 -6.31 -17.39 24.90
C ASN A 341 -6.54 -18.86 24.50
N ALA A 342 -7.37 -19.58 25.26
CA ALA A 342 -7.75 -20.95 24.97
C ALA A 342 -8.82 -21.08 23.86
N LEU A 343 -9.48 -19.98 23.49
CA LEU A 343 -10.51 -19.99 22.43
C LEU A 343 -9.90 -20.31 21.06
N GLU A 344 -10.62 -21.09 20.26
CA GLU A 344 -10.20 -21.41 18.88
C GLU A 344 -10.16 -20.19 17.95
N GLN A 345 -11.13 -19.29 18.13
CA GLN A 345 -11.28 -18.05 17.38
C GLN A 345 -11.24 -16.85 18.31
N ILE A 346 -11.12 -15.66 17.72
CA ILE A 346 -11.10 -14.41 18.49
C ILE A 346 -12.52 -14.05 18.95
N ASP A 347 -12.70 -13.84 20.25
CA ASP A 347 -13.85 -13.14 20.81
C ASP A 347 -13.52 -11.63 20.87
N TYR A 348 -13.81 -10.94 19.78
CA TYR A 348 -13.40 -9.54 19.58
C TYR A 348 -13.88 -8.62 20.71
N GLU A 349 -15.14 -8.76 21.12
CA GLU A 349 -15.74 -7.87 22.12
C GLU A 349 -15.09 -8.06 23.50
N ARG A 350 -14.98 -9.31 23.95
CA ARG A 350 -14.40 -9.62 25.26
C ARG A 350 -12.92 -9.28 25.33
N VAL A 351 -12.18 -9.54 24.28
CA VAL A 351 -10.75 -9.22 24.21
C VAL A 351 -10.53 -7.71 24.29
N ASN A 352 -11.24 -6.94 23.46
CA ASN A 352 -11.09 -5.49 23.42
C ASN A 352 -11.55 -4.83 24.71
N GLU A 353 -12.66 -5.28 25.30
CA GLU A 353 -13.12 -4.80 26.60
C GLU A 353 -12.07 -5.06 27.69
N ALA A 354 -11.52 -6.27 27.76
CA ALA A 354 -10.53 -6.63 28.75
C ALA A 354 -9.23 -5.83 28.60
N LYS A 355 -8.72 -5.68 27.37
CA LYS A 355 -7.51 -4.92 27.11
C LYS A 355 -7.66 -3.43 27.39
N LEU A 356 -8.78 -2.83 27.03
CA LEU A 356 -9.05 -1.41 27.33
C LEU A 356 -9.17 -1.19 28.84
N LYS A 357 -9.81 -2.09 29.59
CA LYS A 357 -9.88 -2.02 31.04
C LYS A 357 -8.48 -2.13 31.67
N TYR A 358 -7.66 -3.05 31.21
CA TYR A 358 -6.29 -3.20 31.71
C TYR A 358 -5.47 -1.93 31.44
N LEU A 359 -5.52 -1.41 30.22
CA LEU A 359 -4.85 -0.16 29.81
C LEU A 359 -5.29 1.03 30.68
N TYR A 360 -6.59 1.14 30.97
CA TYR A 360 -7.11 2.20 31.82
C TYR A 360 -6.61 2.09 33.25
N GLU A 361 -6.51 0.90 33.81
CA GLU A 361 -5.94 0.67 35.14
C GLU A 361 -4.45 1.04 35.19
N VAL A 362 -3.67 0.69 34.17
CA VAL A 362 -2.26 1.10 34.06
C VAL A 362 -2.16 2.63 33.93
N TYR A 363 -3.03 3.24 33.13
CA TYR A 363 -3.10 4.70 32.98
C TYR A 363 -3.38 5.39 34.31
N LEU A 364 -4.31 4.90 35.10
CA LEU A 364 -4.60 5.44 36.43
C LEU A 364 -3.42 5.27 37.41
N GLN A 365 -2.67 4.16 37.28
CA GLN A 365 -1.54 3.83 38.16
C GLN A 365 -0.25 4.58 37.81
N GLU A 366 0.12 4.64 36.54
CA GLU A 366 1.42 5.11 36.05
C GLU A 366 1.35 6.16 34.93
N GLY A 367 0.14 6.44 34.40
CA GLY A 367 -0.04 7.28 33.22
C GLY A 367 0.54 8.68 33.38
N GLU A 368 0.30 9.35 34.51
CA GLU A 368 0.84 10.69 34.77
C GLU A 368 2.37 10.71 34.70
N LYS A 369 3.02 9.74 35.35
CA LYS A 369 4.48 9.62 35.37
C LYS A 369 5.04 9.35 33.96
N MET A 370 4.40 8.45 33.20
CA MET A 370 4.83 8.11 31.84
C MET A 370 4.67 9.30 30.91
N MET A 371 3.58 10.06 31.00
CA MET A 371 3.30 11.22 30.18
C MET A 371 4.17 12.45 30.54
N GLN A 372 4.80 12.49 31.70
CA GLN A 372 5.82 13.50 32.05
C GLN A 372 7.19 13.18 31.47
N GLY A 373 7.40 11.96 30.99
CA GLY A 373 8.65 11.49 30.42
C GLY A 373 9.02 12.19 29.10
N LYS A 374 10.33 12.24 28.79
CA LYS A 374 10.86 12.86 27.57
C LYS A 374 10.33 12.17 26.31
N ALA A 375 10.23 10.84 26.32
CA ALA A 375 9.74 10.05 25.19
C ALA A 375 8.29 10.40 24.84
N PHE A 376 7.40 10.47 25.83
CA PHE A 376 6.02 10.88 25.59
C PHE A 376 5.92 12.32 25.06
N LYS A 377 6.67 13.25 25.63
CA LYS A 377 6.66 14.65 25.18
C LYS A 377 7.09 14.80 23.73
N GLN A 378 8.09 14.02 23.32
CA GLN A 378 8.53 14.00 21.92
C GLN A 378 7.44 13.38 21.02
N PHE A 379 6.90 12.22 21.39
CA PHE A 379 5.79 11.58 20.66
C PHE A 379 4.60 12.52 20.50
N PHE A 380 4.20 13.20 21.59
CA PHE A 380 3.09 14.15 21.55
C PHE A 380 3.36 15.32 20.61
N ALA A 381 4.56 15.92 20.70
CA ALA A 381 4.95 17.04 19.84
C ALA A 381 4.95 16.65 18.34
N ASP A 382 5.40 15.43 18.04
CA ASP A 382 5.45 14.92 16.65
C ASP A 382 4.07 14.49 16.13
N SER A 383 3.13 14.18 17.03
CA SER A 383 1.84 13.59 16.70
C SER A 383 0.63 14.48 16.98
N GLU A 384 0.83 15.62 17.61
CA GLU A 384 -0.23 16.50 18.14
C GLU A 384 -1.33 16.81 17.12
N GLN A 385 -0.98 16.99 15.86
CA GLN A 385 -1.91 17.38 14.80
C GLN A 385 -3.02 16.33 14.56
N TRP A 386 -2.69 15.06 14.69
CA TRP A 386 -3.66 13.98 14.52
C TRP A 386 -4.10 13.36 15.85
N LEU A 387 -3.20 13.30 16.83
CA LEU A 387 -3.43 12.63 18.12
C LEU A 387 -4.51 13.34 18.95
N VAL A 388 -4.48 14.67 18.98
CA VAL A 388 -5.46 15.46 19.72
C VAL A 388 -6.87 15.27 19.15
N PRO A 389 -7.11 15.50 17.84
CA PRO A 389 -8.44 15.23 17.29
C PRO A 389 -8.89 13.77 17.42
N TYR A 390 -7.99 12.81 17.25
CA TYR A 390 -8.30 11.39 17.43
C TYR A 390 -8.78 11.08 18.84
N ALA A 391 -8.07 11.56 19.86
CA ALA A 391 -8.46 11.35 21.26
C ALA A 391 -9.80 12.01 21.59
N GLN A 392 -10.05 13.21 21.06
CA GLN A 392 -11.33 13.90 21.19
C GLN A 392 -12.46 13.13 20.50
N TYR A 393 -12.22 12.62 19.29
CA TYR A 393 -13.18 11.76 18.60
C TYR A 393 -13.53 10.52 19.41
N CYS A 394 -12.54 9.80 19.93
CA CYS A 394 -12.77 8.62 20.77
C CYS A 394 -13.58 8.93 22.02
N TYR A 395 -13.25 10.04 22.70
CA TYR A 395 -14.02 10.50 23.86
C TYR A 395 -15.49 10.80 23.51
N LEU A 396 -15.74 11.54 22.44
CA LEU A 396 -17.09 11.92 22.01
C LEU A 396 -17.90 10.70 21.54
N ARG A 397 -17.27 9.79 20.76
CA ARG A 397 -17.87 8.52 20.36
C ARG A 397 -18.36 7.72 21.57
N ASP A 398 -17.50 7.57 22.58
CA ASP A 398 -17.82 6.80 23.77
C ASP A 398 -18.86 7.51 24.65
N LYS A 399 -18.77 8.85 24.76
CA LYS A 399 -19.73 9.68 25.49
C LYS A 399 -21.15 9.58 24.92
N TYR A 400 -21.28 9.63 23.61
CA TYR A 400 -22.58 9.61 22.91
C TYR A 400 -23.01 8.20 22.50
N GLY A 401 -22.14 7.19 22.66
CA GLY A 401 -22.43 5.79 22.33
C GLY A 401 -22.62 5.54 20.82
N THR A 402 -22.11 6.41 19.99
CA THR A 402 -22.17 6.31 18.52
C THR A 402 -20.99 7.01 17.85
N ALA A 403 -20.50 6.45 16.76
CA ALA A 403 -19.50 7.07 15.91
C ALA A 403 -20.09 8.05 14.87
N ASP A 404 -21.43 8.09 14.75
CA ASP A 404 -22.11 9.04 13.84
C ASP A 404 -22.04 10.47 14.42
N PHE A 405 -20.96 11.16 14.06
CA PHE A 405 -20.71 12.53 14.50
C PHE A 405 -21.74 13.54 13.98
N SER A 406 -22.54 13.20 12.97
CA SER A 406 -23.66 14.04 12.53
C SER A 406 -24.77 14.18 13.59
N THR A 407 -24.79 13.23 14.53
CA THR A 407 -25.75 13.21 15.66
C THR A 407 -25.17 13.80 16.96
N TRP A 408 -23.87 14.16 17.00
CA TRP A 408 -23.25 14.69 18.23
C TRP A 408 -23.62 16.16 18.45
N PRO A 409 -24.30 16.49 19.55
CA PRO A 409 -24.74 17.86 19.78
C PRO A 409 -23.57 18.87 19.88
N GLY A 410 -23.49 19.78 18.91
CA GLY A 410 -22.47 20.82 18.86
C GLY A 410 -21.08 20.39 18.40
N HIS A 411 -20.92 19.12 17.95
CA HIS A 411 -19.62 18.53 17.59
C HIS A 411 -19.63 17.83 16.21
N HIS A 412 -20.36 18.38 15.23
CA HIS A 412 -20.55 17.75 13.93
C HIS A 412 -19.29 17.75 13.06
N VAL A 413 -18.39 18.69 13.26
CA VAL A 413 -17.10 18.87 12.56
C VAL A 413 -16.07 19.34 13.58
N TRP A 414 -14.85 18.84 13.46
CA TRP A 414 -13.75 19.28 14.30
C TRP A 414 -13.25 20.67 13.90
N ASP A 415 -12.94 21.52 14.90
CA ASP A 415 -12.31 22.85 14.73
C ASP A 415 -11.40 23.20 15.92
N GLU A 416 -10.72 24.37 15.85
CA GLU A 416 -9.86 24.86 16.92
C GLU A 416 -10.60 25.14 18.24
N LYS A 417 -11.91 25.36 18.22
CA LYS A 417 -12.73 25.49 19.42
C LYS A 417 -12.85 24.15 20.14
N GLU A 418 -13.05 23.06 19.38
CA GLU A 418 -13.05 21.68 19.91
C GLU A 418 -11.73 21.37 20.61
N ARG A 419 -10.62 21.71 19.96
CA ARG A 419 -9.28 21.52 20.52
C ARG A 419 -9.14 22.17 21.88
N LYS A 420 -9.58 23.42 22.04
CA LYS A 420 -9.46 24.19 23.29
C LYS A 420 -10.36 23.64 24.40
N VAL A 421 -11.59 23.32 24.08
CA VAL A 421 -12.59 22.88 25.06
C VAL A 421 -12.27 21.50 25.66
N LEU A 422 -11.94 20.52 24.81
CA LEU A 422 -11.80 19.12 25.24
C LEU A 422 -10.38 18.74 25.66
N SER A 423 -9.35 19.47 25.21
CA SER A 423 -7.94 19.10 25.42
C SER A 423 -7.15 20.07 26.30
N THR A 424 -7.81 21.02 26.95
CA THR A 424 -7.16 21.89 27.94
C THR A 424 -6.96 21.08 29.25
N PRO A 425 -5.74 21.05 29.83
CA PRO A 425 -5.47 20.25 31.03
C PRO A 425 -6.39 20.54 32.24
N THR A 426 -7.01 21.69 32.29
CA THR A 426 -7.97 22.10 33.33
C THR A 426 -9.41 21.71 33.01
N SER A 427 -9.70 21.17 31.83
CA SER A 427 -11.06 20.74 31.47
C SER A 427 -11.43 19.46 32.22
N LYS A 428 -12.73 19.25 32.43
CA LYS A 428 -13.26 18.03 33.10
C LYS A 428 -12.99 16.78 32.27
N GLU A 429 -12.97 16.95 30.97
CA GLU A 429 -12.84 15.90 29.96
C GLU A 429 -11.39 15.47 29.75
N TYR A 430 -10.42 16.28 30.14
CA TYR A 430 -9.00 16.08 29.82
C TYR A 430 -8.49 14.69 30.23
N LYS A 431 -8.86 14.22 31.40
CA LYS A 431 -8.42 12.92 31.91
C LYS A 431 -8.83 11.76 30.98
N GLU A 432 -10.06 11.80 30.48
CA GLU A 432 -10.59 10.76 29.58
C GLU A 432 -10.01 10.91 28.16
N VAL A 433 -9.82 12.14 27.69
CA VAL A 433 -9.16 12.42 26.41
C VAL A 433 -7.69 11.98 26.45
N ALA A 434 -6.96 12.33 27.51
CA ALA A 434 -5.55 12.00 27.66
C ALA A 434 -5.28 10.50 27.80
N PHE A 435 -6.26 9.70 28.19
CA PHE A 435 -6.17 8.24 28.15
C PHE A 435 -5.82 7.74 26.75
N PHE A 436 -6.43 8.30 25.72
CA PHE A 436 -6.14 7.91 24.33
C PHE A 436 -4.75 8.38 23.85
N TYR A 437 -4.23 9.49 24.40
CA TYR A 437 -2.81 9.85 24.18
C TYR A 437 -1.87 8.79 24.74
N PHE A 438 -2.16 8.34 25.95
CA PHE A 438 -1.39 7.29 26.61
C PHE A 438 -1.42 5.97 25.82
N VAL A 439 -2.59 5.52 25.38
CA VAL A 439 -2.74 4.28 24.61
C VAL A 439 -1.96 4.34 23.31
N GLN A 440 -2.09 5.42 22.56
CA GLN A 440 -1.37 5.59 21.29
C GLN A 440 0.14 5.71 21.47
N PHE A 441 0.59 6.34 22.56
CA PHE A 441 2.01 6.36 22.91
C PHE A 441 2.56 4.94 23.13
N VAL A 442 1.88 4.14 23.93
CA VAL A 442 2.28 2.74 24.18
C VAL A 442 2.33 1.93 22.89
N LEU A 443 1.31 2.04 22.05
CA LEU A 443 1.25 1.36 20.75
C LEU A 443 2.39 1.76 19.82
N ASN A 444 2.67 3.06 19.73
CA ASN A 444 3.75 3.59 18.90
C ASN A 444 5.12 3.06 19.35
N GLU A 445 5.41 3.13 20.65
CA GLU A 445 6.67 2.62 21.21
C GLU A 445 6.86 1.13 20.94
N GLN A 446 5.81 0.34 21.12
CA GLN A 446 5.88 -1.10 20.90
C GLN A 446 6.05 -1.43 19.40
N MET A 447 5.31 -0.79 18.50
CA MET A 447 5.41 -1.07 17.07
C MET A 447 6.73 -0.58 16.45
N GLU A 448 7.23 0.59 16.87
CA GLU A 448 8.56 1.05 16.44
C GLU A 448 9.67 0.09 16.91
N ALA A 449 9.58 -0.43 18.13
CA ALA A 449 10.51 -1.43 18.64
C ALA A 449 10.46 -2.73 17.83
N VAL A 450 9.28 -3.18 17.43
CA VAL A 450 9.10 -4.37 16.56
C VAL A 450 9.71 -4.13 15.18
N HIS A 451 9.50 -2.96 14.60
CA HIS A 451 10.09 -2.60 13.30
C HIS A 451 11.62 -2.57 13.34
N ALA A 452 12.20 -1.95 14.39
CA ALA A 452 13.65 -1.95 14.59
C ALA A 452 14.21 -3.39 14.74
N TYR A 453 13.48 -4.24 15.46
CA TYR A 453 13.85 -5.65 15.63
C TYR A 453 13.80 -6.43 14.32
N ALA A 454 12.79 -6.20 13.49
CA ALA A 454 12.71 -6.82 12.16
C ALA A 454 13.92 -6.46 11.30
N ARG A 455 14.30 -5.19 11.27
CA ARG A 455 15.51 -4.71 10.59
C ARG A 455 16.80 -5.35 11.14
N GLU A 456 16.89 -5.54 12.45
CA GLU A 456 18.02 -6.26 13.09
C GLU A 456 18.11 -7.71 12.61
N LYS A 457 16.97 -8.37 12.45
CA LYS A 457 16.88 -9.76 11.96
C LYS A 457 16.96 -9.89 10.42
N GLY A 458 17.06 -8.78 9.69
CA GLY A 458 17.05 -8.79 8.23
C GLY A 458 15.71 -9.20 7.64
N VAL A 459 14.62 -8.96 8.35
CA VAL A 459 13.24 -9.27 7.94
C VAL A 459 12.53 -7.98 7.55
N ILE A 460 11.96 -7.96 6.35
CA ILE A 460 11.13 -6.87 5.84
C ILE A 460 9.73 -7.00 6.45
N LEU A 461 9.31 -6.02 7.24
CA LEU A 461 7.90 -5.89 7.60
C LEU A 461 7.16 -5.19 6.46
N LYS A 462 6.17 -5.89 5.91
CA LYS A 462 5.31 -5.39 4.84
C LYS A 462 3.91 -5.12 5.38
N GLY A 463 3.54 -3.84 5.38
CA GLY A 463 2.21 -3.38 5.78
C GLY A 463 1.19 -3.45 4.66
N ASP A 464 -0.03 -3.13 5.00
CA ASP A 464 -1.16 -3.04 4.08
C ASP A 464 -1.88 -1.71 4.29
N ILE A 465 -2.08 -0.96 3.21
CA ILE A 465 -2.69 0.37 3.25
C ILE A 465 -4.05 0.32 2.56
N PRO A 466 -5.16 0.36 3.32
CA PRO A 466 -6.51 0.31 2.76
C PRO A 466 -6.79 1.44 1.76
N ILE A 467 -7.58 1.17 0.72
CA ILE A 467 -8.07 2.22 -0.17
C ILE A 467 -9.07 3.14 0.53
N GLY A 468 -9.88 2.61 1.42
CA GLY A 468 -10.94 3.35 2.11
C GLY A 468 -10.62 3.76 3.54
N VAL A 469 -11.53 4.53 4.11
CA VAL A 469 -11.62 4.85 5.55
C VAL A 469 -13.07 4.74 5.99
N ASN A 470 -13.30 4.57 7.29
CA ASN A 470 -14.66 4.52 7.81
C ASN A 470 -15.38 5.85 7.57
N ARG A 471 -16.61 5.78 7.05
CA ARG A 471 -17.48 6.96 6.77
C ARG A 471 -17.69 7.84 7.99
N ASN A 472 -17.80 7.23 9.16
CA ASN A 472 -17.99 7.87 10.46
C ASN A 472 -16.69 7.95 11.27
N GLY A 473 -15.54 7.90 10.59
CA GLY A 473 -14.24 7.94 11.23
C GLY A 473 -13.74 9.34 11.55
N CYS A 474 -12.69 9.38 12.36
CA CYS A 474 -12.03 10.61 12.78
C CYS A 474 -11.51 11.44 11.59
N ASP A 475 -10.95 10.78 10.56
CA ASP A 475 -10.40 11.49 9.40
C ASP A 475 -11.47 12.28 8.64
N VAL A 476 -12.66 11.69 8.48
CA VAL A 476 -13.80 12.37 7.83
C VAL A 476 -14.34 13.51 8.70
N TRP A 477 -14.35 13.32 10.03
CA TRP A 477 -14.75 14.34 10.98
C TRP A 477 -13.81 15.56 10.96
N MET A 478 -12.49 15.30 10.84
CA MET A 478 -11.46 16.34 10.83
C MET A 478 -11.40 17.10 9.50
N GLU A 479 -11.41 16.39 8.40
CA GLU A 479 -11.10 16.93 7.07
C GLU A 479 -12.16 16.52 6.02
N PRO A 480 -13.44 16.85 6.24
CA PRO A 480 -14.54 16.38 5.40
C PRO A 480 -14.44 16.81 3.94
N LYS A 481 -13.69 17.88 3.64
CA LYS A 481 -13.46 18.40 2.28
C LYS A 481 -12.85 17.36 1.32
N TYR A 482 -12.11 16.39 1.86
CA TYR A 482 -11.43 15.36 1.06
C TYR A 482 -12.32 14.17 0.69
N PHE A 483 -13.57 14.14 1.17
CA PHE A 483 -14.43 12.97 1.04
C PHE A 483 -15.77 13.31 0.40
N ASN A 484 -16.27 12.42 -0.48
CA ASN A 484 -17.61 12.47 -1.03
C ASN A 484 -18.52 11.53 -0.21
N LEU A 485 -19.34 12.12 0.64
CA LEU A 485 -20.26 11.37 1.50
C LEU A 485 -21.54 10.90 0.78
N ASN A 486 -21.80 11.39 -0.42
CA ASN A 486 -22.91 10.97 -1.27
C ASN A 486 -22.59 9.75 -2.17
N GLY A 487 -21.39 9.23 -2.08
CA GLY A 487 -20.93 8.05 -2.79
C GLY A 487 -20.44 6.96 -1.84
N GLN A 488 -20.43 5.72 -2.33
CA GLN A 488 -19.88 4.54 -1.65
C GLN A 488 -18.87 3.88 -2.58
N ALA A 489 -17.66 3.63 -2.09
CA ALA A 489 -16.67 2.86 -2.81
C ALA A 489 -17.04 1.37 -2.84
N GLY A 490 -16.72 0.71 -3.93
CA GLY A 490 -16.94 -0.71 -4.09
C GLY A 490 -16.22 -1.27 -5.31
N ALA A 491 -16.65 -2.44 -5.76
CA ALA A 491 -16.19 -3.11 -6.97
C ALA A 491 -17.36 -3.49 -7.87
N PRO A 492 -17.19 -3.43 -9.20
CA PRO A 492 -18.21 -3.91 -10.14
C PRO A 492 -18.42 -5.43 -10.00
N PRO A 493 -19.51 -6.00 -10.54
CA PRO A 493 -19.72 -7.44 -10.57
C PRO A 493 -18.52 -8.20 -11.14
N ASP A 494 -18.15 -9.28 -10.47
CA ASP A 494 -17.05 -10.17 -10.80
C ASP A 494 -17.36 -11.62 -10.39
N ASP A 495 -16.37 -12.51 -10.46
CA ASP A 495 -16.49 -13.91 -10.07
C ASP A 495 -16.75 -14.09 -8.55
N PHE A 496 -16.45 -13.09 -7.73
CA PHE A 496 -16.68 -13.11 -6.28
C PHE A 496 -18.09 -12.66 -5.90
N SER A 497 -18.69 -11.77 -6.69
CA SER A 497 -20.02 -11.21 -6.41
C SER A 497 -20.74 -10.80 -7.69
N VAL A 498 -21.85 -11.47 -8.00
CA VAL A 498 -22.71 -11.19 -9.15
C VAL A 498 -23.34 -9.78 -9.09
N ASN A 499 -23.60 -9.29 -7.89
CA ASN A 499 -24.19 -7.97 -7.64
C ASN A 499 -23.15 -6.86 -7.40
N GLY A 500 -21.87 -7.15 -7.60
CA GLY A 500 -20.78 -6.28 -7.18
C GLY A 500 -20.59 -6.24 -5.67
N GLN A 501 -19.57 -5.53 -5.24
CA GLN A 501 -19.27 -5.33 -3.82
C GLN A 501 -19.52 -3.88 -3.45
N ASN A 502 -20.21 -3.63 -2.36
CA ASN A 502 -20.35 -2.31 -1.75
C ASN A 502 -19.59 -2.27 -0.43
N TRP A 503 -18.45 -1.59 -0.40
CA TRP A 503 -17.60 -1.50 0.79
C TRP A 503 -18.08 -0.43 1.78
N GLY A 504 -18.97 0.48 1.34
CA GLY A 504 -19.57 1.51 2.18
C GLY A 504 -18.67 2.71 2.50
N PHE A 505 -17.41 2.70 2.11
CA PHE A 505 -16.47 3.81 2.33
C PHE A 505 -16.88 5.04 1.52
N PRO A 506 -16.65 6.28 2.01
CA PRO A 506 -16.78 7.46 1.18
C PRO A 506 -15.73 7.40 0.05
N THR A 507 -16.03 7.98 -1.09
CA THR A 507 -15.04 8.18 -2.14
C THR A 507 -14.25 9.46 -1.89
N TYR A 508 -13.08 9.59 -2.54
CA TYR A 508 -12.23 10.76 -2.35
C TYR A 508 -12.59 11.91 -3.29
N ASN A 509 -12.57 13.12 -2.76
CA ASN A 509 -12.62 14.35 -3.55
C ASN A 509 -11.21 14.69 -4.06
N TRP A 510 -10.82 14.07 -5.18
CA TRP A 510 -9.49 14.24 -5.75
C TRP A 510 -9.20 15.67 -6.18
N ASP A 511 -10.21 16.45 -6.57
CA ASP A 511 -10.02 17.86 -6.92
C ASP A 511 -9.49 18.67 -5.72
N GLU A 512 -10.01 18.41 -4.52
CA GLU A 512 -9.50 19.04 -3.30
C GLU A 512 -8.14 18.47 -2.86
N MET A 513 -7.95 17.15 -2.98
CA MET A 513 -6.67 16.53 -2.60
C MET A 513 -5.51 16.98 -3.50
N LEU A 514 -5.75 17.17 -4.79
CA LEU A 514 -4.71 17.61 -5.74
C LEU A 514 -4.28 19.05 -5.52
N LYS A 515 -5.13 19.92 -4.94
CA LYS A 515 -4.79 21.33 -4.65
C LYS A 515 -3.59 21.47 -3.70
N ASP A 516 -3.42 20.54 -2.77
CA ASP A 516 -2.31 20.55 -1.81
C ASP A 516 -1.25 19.48 -2.09
N GLY A 517 -1.30 18.84 -3.26
CA GLY A 517 -0.35 17.79 -3.63
C GLY A 517 -0.64 16.46 -2.94
N CYS A 518 -1.89 16.15 -2.66
CA CYS A 518 -2.32 14.91 -2.01
C CYS A 518 -1.73 14.72 -0.60
N GLN A 519 -1.60 15.79 0.17
CA GLN A 519 -0.94 15.78 1.47
C GLN A 519 -1.60 14.83 2.48
N TRP A 520 -2.90 14.60 2.40
CA TRP A 520 -3.58 13.61 3.25
C TRP A 520 -3.00 12.20 3.04
N TRP A 521 -2.83 11.79 1.78
CA TRP A 521 -2.20 10.50 1.43
C TRP A 521 -0.71 10.46 1.75
N VAL A 522 0.02 11.53 1.46
CA VAL A 522 1.45 11.64 1.78
C VAL A 522 1.69 11.47 3.28
N ARG A 523 0.90 12.13 4.13
CA ARG A 523 0.96 11.98 5.60
C ARG A 523 0.69 10.54 6.04
N ARG A 524 -0.26 9.85 5.38
CA ARG A 524 -0.57 8.45 5.64
C ARG A 524 0.63 7.54 5.38
N PHE A 525 1.26 7.68 4.22
CA PHE A 525 2.46 6.89 3.87
C PHE A 525 3.62 7.20 4.80
N GLN A 526 3.87 8.45 5.11
CA GLN A 526 4.94 8.88 6.03
C GLN A 526 4.73 8.32 7.45
N ASN A 527 3.49 8.24 7.92
CA ASN A 527 3.20 7.59 9.21
C ASN A 527 3.47 6.09 9.16
N MET A 528 3.06 5.39 8.11
CA MET A 528 3.31 3.95 7.95
C MET A 528 4.80 3.61 7.81
N ASN A 529 5.60 4.51 7.26
CA ASN A 529 7.06 4.34 7.16
C ASN A 529 7.76 4.22 8.53
N LYS A 530 7.12 4.63 9.61
CA LYS A 530 7.63 4.39 10.98
C LYS A 530 7.60 2.92 11.37
N PHE A 531 6.75 2.11 10.72
CA PHE A 531 6.43 0.76 11.13
C PHE A 531 6.77 -0.30 10.09
N PHE A 532 6.96 0.09 8.82
CA PHE A 532 7.14 -0.82 7.71
C PHE A 532 8.25 -0.38 6.76
N ASP A 533 8.84 -1.35 6.04
CA ASP A 533 9.81 -1.13 4.98
C ASP A 533 9.29 -1.49 3.59
N ALA A 534 8.12 -2.08 3.54
CA ALA A 534 7.35 -2.35 2.33
C ALA A 534 5.86 -2.22 2.62
N TYR A 535 5.06 -2.00 1.62
CA TYR A 535 3.60 -1.96 1.76
C TYR A 535 2.89 -2.47 0.51
N ARG A 536 1.68 -2.96 0.74
CA ARG A 536 0.69 -3.25 -0.30
C ARG A 536 -0.27 -2.08 -0.39
N ILE A 537 -0.39 -1.47 -1.54
CA ILE A 537 -1.52 -0.56 -1.83
C ILE A 537 -2.72 -1.44 -2.12
N ASP A 538 -3.68 -1.39 -1.22
CA ASP A 538 -4.98 -2.02 -1.43
C ASP A 538 -5.72 -1.34 -2.57
N HIS A 539 -6.27 -2.13 -3.48
CA HIS A 539 -7.04 -1.65 -4.63
C HIS A 539 -6.38 -0.47 -5.38
N VAL A 540 -5.18 -0.68 -5.90
CA VAL A 540 -4.44 0.38 -6.64
C VAL A 540 -5.25 0.96 -7.79
N LEU A 541 -6.16 0.17 -8.37
CA LEU A 541 -7.08 0.61 -9.41
C LEU A 541 -7.94 1.82 -9.00
N GLY A 542 -8.17 2.00 -7.70
CA GLY A 542 -8.90 3.13 -7.13
C GLY A 542 -8.22 4.49 -7.37
N PHE A 543 -6.91 4.51 -7.63
CA PHE A 543 -6.17 5.73 -7.99
C PHE A 543 -6.32 6.09 -9.49
N PHE A 544 -6.69 5.13 -10.31
CA PHE A 544 -7.07 5.34 -11.72
C PHE A 544 -8.53 5.75 -11.82
N ARG A 545 -9.39 4.96 -11.21
CA ARG A 545 -10.84 5.15 -11.07
C ARG A 545 -11.34 4.27 -9.93
N ILE A 546 -12.37 4.71 -9.25
CA ILE A 546 -13.08 3.94 -8.23
C ILE A 546 -14.47 3.56 -8.73
N TRP A 547 -14.95 2.38 -8.37
CA TRP A 547 -16.34 2.04 -8.56
C TRP A 547 -17.17 2.77 -7.50
N GLU A 548 -17.89 3.80 -7.93
CA GLU A 548 -18.68 4.66 -7.04
C GLU A 548 -20.16 4.29 -7.15
N ILE A 549 -20.70 3.89 -6.01
CA ILE A 549 -22.09 3.44 -5.86
C ILE A 549 -22.87 4.55 -5.17
N PRO A 550 -24.07 4.93 -5.67
CA PRO A 550 -24.93 5.90 -5.00
C PRO A 550 -25.29 5.42 -3.57
N VAL A 551 -25.40 6.35 -2.62
CA VAL A 551 -25.74 6.01 -1.23
C VAL A 551 -27.12 5.38 -1.09
N GLU A 552 -28.02 5.62 -2.05
CA GLU A 552 -29.35 5.03 -2.14
C GLU A 552 -29.34 3.55 -2.56
N ALA A 553 -28.23 3.08 -3.13
CA ALA A 553 -28.07 1.68 -3.55
C ALA A 553 -27.43 0.82 -2.47
N VAL A 554 -27.90 -0.41 -2.39
CA VAL A 554 -27.32 -1.47 -1.53
C VAL A 554 -26.31 -2.31 -2.30
N HIS A 555 -26.64 -2.69 -3.53
CA HIS A 555 -25.78 -3.45 -4.43
C HIS A 555 -24.91 -2.58 -5.32
N GLY A 556 -23.87 -3.19 -5.90
CA GLY A 556 -22.92 -2.50 -6.77
C GLY A 556 -23.39 -2.27 -8.21
N LEU A 557 -24.52 -2.84 -8.64
CA LEU A 557 -24.96 -2.81 -10.05
C LEU A 557 -25.23 -1.39 -10.59
N LEU A 558 -25.67 -0.46 -9.76
CA LEU A 558 -25.96 0.92 -10.13
C LEU A 558 -24.75 1.87 -10.02
N GLY A 559 -23.57 1.31 -9.77
CA GLY A 559 -22.34 2.06 -9.70
C GLY A 559 -21.85 2.55 -11.07
N GLN A 560 -20.87 3.43 -11.04
CA GLN A 560 -20.14 3.92 -12.21
C GLN A 560 -18.69 4.17 -11.83
N PHE A 561 -17.76 4.07 -12.78
CA PHE A 561 -16.37 4.46 -12.55
C PHE A 561 -16.26 5.99 -12.40
N ALA A 562 -15.59 6.41 -11.35
CA ALA A 562 -15.30 7.81 -11.06
C ALA A 562 -13.77 8.00 -10.87
N PRO A 563 -13.11 8.85 -11.68
CA PRO A 563 -13.64 9.54 -12.84
C PRO A 563 -13.77 8.64 -14.08
N SER A 564 -14.65 9.02 -15.00
CA SER A 564 -14.76 8.38 -16.31
C SER A 564 -15.38 9.33 -17.32
N LEU A 565 -15.21 9.04 -18.61
CA LEU A 565 -15.74 9.84 -19.71
C LEU A 565 -17.16 9.40 -20.05
N GLY A 566 -18.17 10.01 -19.41
CA GLY A 566 -19.57 9.80 -19.71
C GLY A 566 -19.90 10.15 -21.17
N MET A 567 -20.94 9.52 -21.70
CA MET A 567 -21.38 9.69 -23.07
C MET A 567 -22.63 10.61 -23.14
N SER A 568 -22.62 11.56 -24.07
CA SER A 568 -23.84 12.35 -24.35
C SER A 568 -24.88 11.52 -25.11
N ARG A 569 -26.11 12.01 -25.14
CA ARG A 569 -27.18 11.42 -25.94
C ARG A 569 -26.79 11.32 -27.43
N GLU A 570 -26.26 12.39 -27.99
CA GLU A 570 -25.85 12.47 -29.40
C GLU A 570 -24.74 11.48 -29.70
N GLU A 571 -23.81 11.29 -28.76
CA GLU A 571 -22.73 10.33 -28.88
C GLU A 571 -23.28 8.89 -28.91
N ILE A 572 -24.19 8.56 -28.00
CA ILE A 572 -24.86 7.24 -27.97
C ILE A 572 -25.60 6.98 -29.26
N GLU A 573 -26.38 7.96 -29.73
CA GLU A 573 -27.15 7.87 -30.99
C GLU A 573 -26.24 7.74 -32.22
N SER A 574 -25.02 8.27 -32.16
CA SER A 574 -24.05 8.12 -33.26
C SER A 574 -23.59 6.67 -33.48
N TYR A 575 -23.71 5.80 -32.47
CA TYR A 575 -23.49 4.36 -32.62
C TYR A 575 -24.64 3.63 -33.30
N GLY A 576 -25.83 4.28 -33.40
CA GLY A 576 -27.03 3.73 -34.05
C GLY A 576 -28.13 3.30 -33.07
N LEU A 577 -28.00 3.62 -31.77
CA LEU A 577 -29.02 3.35 -30.74
C LEU A 577 -29.88 4.60 -30.53
N THR A 578 -31.17 4.55 -30.85
CA THR A 578 -32.11 5.63 -30.49
C THR A 578 -32.21 5.69 -28.97
N PHE A 579 -31.85 6.82 -28.37
CA PHE A 579 -31.78 6.94 -26.92
C PHE A 579 -33.11 7.35 -26.29
N HIS A 580 -33.82 6.37 -25.77
CA HIS A 580 -35.06 6.56 -24.99
C HIS A 580 -34.68 6.74 -23.49
N GLU A 581 -34.43 7.99 -23.08
CA GLU A 581 -33.88 8.33 -21.77
C GLU A 581 -34.67 7.72 -20.61
N ASP A 582 -35.99 7.94 -20.57
CA ASP A 582 -36.81 7.43 -19.46
C ASP A 582 -36.85 5.89 -19.40
N GLN A 583 -36.89 5.24 -20.55
CA GLN A 583 -36.90 3.77 -20.61
C GLN A 583 -35.56 3.16 -20.22
N PHE A 584 -34.45 3.83 -20.54
CA PHE A 584 -33.10 3.26 -20.36
C PHE A 584 -32.45 3.62 -19.02
N THR A 585 -32.88 4.71 -18.38
CA THR A 585 -32.28 5.21 -17.15
C THR A 585 -33.15 5.04 -15.89
N LYS A 586 -34.42 4.68 -16.06
CA LYS A 586 -35.36 4.39 -14.98
C LYS A 586 -35.66 2.89 -14.92
N PRO A 587 -36.02 2.33 -13.75
CA PRO A 587 -36.42 0.93 -13.64
C PRO A 587 -37.53 0.59 -14.62
N PHE A 588 -37.30 -0.39 -15.49
CA PHE A 588 -38.29 -0.87 -16.45
C PHE A 588 -39.07 -2.02 -15.83
N ILE A 589 -40.37 -1.80 -15.56
CA ILE A 589 -41.24 -2.73 -14.84
C ILE A 589 -42.51 -2.98 -15.67
N SER A 590 -42.69 -4.22 -16.13
CA SER A 590 -43.88 -4.66 -16.88
C SER A 590 -44.42 -5.97 -16.31
N ASN A 591 -45.63 -6.38 -16.75
CA ASN A 591 -46.22 -7.62 -16.24
C ASN A 591 -45.35 -8.84 -16.40
N TRP A 592 -44.68 -9.04 -17.55
CA TRP A 592 -43.86 -10.22 -17.79
C TRP A 592 -42.65 -10.25 -16.93
N ILE A 593 -42.07 -9.10 -16.57
CA ILE A 593 -40.93 -9.00 -15.65
C ILE A 593 -41.38 -9.37 -14.24
N LEU A 594 -42.53 -8.84 -13.78
CA LEU A 594 -43.10 -9.14 -12.46
C LEU A 594 -43.40 -10.63 -12.28
N GLU A 595 -43.99 -11.25 -13.31
CA GLU A 595 -44.26 -12.69 -13.32
C GLU A 595 -42.95 -13.53 -13.24
N ARG A 596 -41.90 -13.07 -13.94
CA ARG A 596 -40.61 -13.76 -13.94
C ARG A 596 -39.88 -13.62 -12.62
N VAL A 597 -39.92 -12.43 -12.00
CA VAL A 597 -39.24 -12.16 -10.73
C VAL A 597 -40.01 -12.71 -9.53
N PHE A 598 -41.33 -12.51 -9.48
CA PHE A 598 -42.15 -12.76 -8.28
C PHE A 598 -43.12 -13.93 -8.44
N ARG A 599 -43.23 -14.52 -9.64
CA ARG A 599 -44.12 -15.68 -9.91
C ARG A 599 -45.55 -15.43 -9.42
N ASP A 600 -46.07 -16.33 -8.59
CA ASP A 600 -47.40 -16.27 -7.98
C ASP A 600 -47.63 -15.06 -7.04
N ARG A 601 -46.56 -14.39 -6.60
CA ARG A 601 -46.65 -13.17 -5.78
C ARG A 601 -46.66 -11.87 -6.56
N ALA A 602 -46.65 -11.90 -7.89
CA ALA A 602 -46.61 -10.69 -8.72
C ALA A 602 -47.76 -9.71 -8.42
N GLU A 603 -49.00 -10.24 -8.21
CA GLU A 603 -50.16 -9.38 -7.88
C GLU A 603 -50.04 -8.75 -6.48
N GLU A 604 -49.48 -9.46 -5.49
CA GLU A 604 -49.15 -8.90 -4.17
C GLU A 604 -48.17 -7.71 -4.30
N VAL A 605 -47.13 -7.86 -5.11
CA VAL A 605 -46.12 -6.82 -5.33
C VAL A 605 -46.74 -5.59 -6.01
N LYS A 606 -47.59 -5.77 -7.02
CA LYS A 606 -48.31 -4.68 -7.65
C LYS A 606 -49.16 -3.88 -6.66
N GLN A 607 -49.92 -4.58 -5.79
CA GLN A 607 -50.79 -3.94 -4.81
C GLN A 607 -50.01 -3.23 -3.69
N ARG A 608 -48.90 -3.78 -3.25
CA ARG A 608 -48.18 -3.26 -2.09
C ARG A 608 -47.15 -2.19 -2.44
N PHE A 609 -46.45 -2.34 -3.56
CA PHE A 609 -45.20 -1.61 -3.82
C PHE A 609 -45.20 -0.81 -5.12
N LEU A 610 -46.17 -1.02 -6.02
CA LEU A 610 -46.19 -0.40 -7.34
C LEU A 610 -47.40 0.49 -7.56
N ASN A 611 -47.24 1.46 -8.46
CA ASN A 611 -48.29 2.24 -9.08
C ASN A 611 -48.37 1.87 -10.58
N HIS A 612 -49.57 1.60 -11.06
CA HIS A 612 -49.79 1.41 -12.51
C HIS A 612 -49.69 2.77 -13.21
N THR A 613 -48.98 2.85 -14.31
CA THR A 613 -48.80 4.08 -15.11
C THR A 613 -49.65 4.05 -16.39
N HIS A 614 -49.36 3.15 -17.31
CA HIS A 614 -50.03 2.96 -18.57
C HIS A 614 -49.79 1.55 -19.13
N ASP A 615 -50.70 1.04 -19.94
CA ASP A 615 -50.64 -0.29 -20.54
C ASP A 615 -50.30 -1.37 -19.49
N ASP A 616 -49.14 -2.05 -19.63
CA ASP A 616 -48.63 -3.03 -18.66
C ASP A 616 -47.45 -2.53 -17.90
N ILE A 617 -47.21 -1.21 -17.81
CA ILE A 617 -46.06 -0.57 -17.18
C ILE A 617 -46.40 -0.06 -15.77
N TYR A 618 -45.45 -0.25 -14.87
CA TYR A 618 -45.56 0.10 -13.46
C TYR A 618 -44.36 0.93 -13.03
N GLU A 619 -44.55 1.70 -11.97
CA GLU A 619 -43.49 2.43 -11.27
C GLU A 619 -43.50 2.05 -9.78
N LEU A 620 -42.31 2.08 -9.16
CA LEU A 620 -42.16 1.87 -7.71
C LEU A 620 -42.82 3.04 -6.96
N ARG A 621 -43.47 2.72 -5.84
CA ARG A 621 -44.01 3.76 -4.95
C ARG A 621 -42.84 4.49 -4.26
N PRO A 622 -43.00 5.76 -3.86
CA PRO A 622 -41.94 6.56 -3.25
C PRO A 622 -41.33 5.94 -1.99
N GLU A 623 -42.05 5.06 -1.30
CA GLU A 623 -41.60 4.38 -0.09
C GLU A 623 -40.59 3.25 -0.36
N VAL A 624 -40.49 2.81 -1.62
CA VAL A 624 -39.63 1.69 -2.05
C VAL A 624 -38.90 1.98 -3.38
N ASP A 625 -38.77 3.23 -3.78
CA ASP A 625 -38.17 3.62 -5.06
C ASP A 625 -36.63 3.60 -5.06
N THR A 626 -36.02 3.34 -3.92
CA THR A 626 -34.58 3.10 -3.80
C THR A 626 -34.28 1.82 -3.02
N GLN A 627 -33.13 1.22 -3.27
CA GLN A 627 -32.75 0.00 -2.54
C GLN A 627 -32.65 0.22 -1.04
N ARG A 628 -32.15 1.39 -0.57
CA ARG A 628 -32.08 1.70 0.88
C ARG A 628 -33.47 1.83 1.52
N LYS A 629 -34.45 2.37 0.81
CA LYS A 629 -35.85 2.40 1.29
C LYS A 629 -36.44 1.00 1.38
N VAL A 630 -36.18 0.15 0.41
CA VAL A 630 -36.58 -1.27 0.46
C VAL A 630 -35.92 -1.97 1.66
N GLU A 631 -34.61 -1.78 1.86
CA GLU A 631 -33.89 -2.31 3.01
C GLU A 631 -34.56 -1.92 4.34
N ALA A 632 -34.94 -0.66 4.48
CA ALA A 632 -35.64 -0.15 5.68
C ALA A 632 -37.01 -0.80 5.91
N VAL A 633 -37.80 -1.00 4.83
CA VAL A 633 -39.13 -1.67 4.93
C VAL A 633 -39.00 -3.14 5.35
N PHE A 634 -37.91 -3.81 4.96
CA PHE A 634 -37.65 -5.21 5.31
C PHE A 634 -36.71 -5.38 6.51
N ALA A 635 -36.37 -4.31 7.21
CA ALA A 635 -35.50 -4.37 8.39
C ALA A 635 -36.11 -5.29 9.47
N GLY A 636 -35.31 -6.21 9.99
CA GLY A 636 -35.74 -7.18 11.02
C GLY A 636 -36.58 -8.35 10.50
N LYS A 637 -36.92 -8.39 9.23
CA LYS A 637 -37.63 -9.51 8.61
C LYS A 637 -36.62 -10.57 8.13
N THR A 638 -36.68 -11.74 8.73
CA THR A 638 -35.73 -12.84 8.48
C THR A 638 -36.34 -14.03 7.77
N ALA A 639 -37.68 -14.02 7.52
CA ALA A 639 -38.34 -15.09 6.80
C ALA A 639 -37.83 -15.16 5.35
N GLU A 640 -37.57 -16.34 4.84
CA GLU A 640 -37.06 -16.59 3.48
C GLU A 640 -37.94 -15.93 2.40
N SER A 641 -39.28 -15.95 2.61
CA SER A 641 -40.23 -15.28 1.72
C SER A 641 -40.11 -13.75 1.70
N ASP A 642 -39.74 -13.12 2.82
CA ASP A 642 -39.52 -11.69 2.91
C ASP A 642 -38.20 -11.30 2.25
N ILE A 643 -37.16 -12.11 2.46
CA ILE A 643 -35.86 -11.94 1.84
C ILE A 643 -35.99 -12.01 0.31
N TRP A 644 -36.77 -12.98 -0.19
CA TRP A 644 -37.02 -13.14 -1.61
C TRP A 644 -37.77 -11.95 -2.22
N LEU A 645 -38.79 -11.39 -1.54
CA LEU A 645 -39.48 -10.16 -1.96
C LEU A 645 -38.53 -8.95 -2.01
N ARG A 646 -37.74 -8.78 -0.95
CA ARG A 646 -36.74 -7.71 -0.87
C ARG A 646 -35.76 -7.78 -2.04
N ASP A 647 -35.17 -8.94 -2.30
CA ASP A 647 -34.19 -9.16 -3.34
C ASP A 647 -34.80 -8.96 -4.75
N GLY A 648 -36.06 -9.35 -4.94
CA GLY A 648 -36.80 -9.06 -6.16
C GLY A 648 -37.02 -7.57 -6.39
N LEU A 649 -37.33 -6.79 -5.34
CA LEU A 649 -37.44 -5.33 -5.45
C LEU A 649 -36.08 -4.67 -5.75
N TYR A 650 -35.01 -5.17 -5.16
CA TYR A 650 -33.65 -4.72 -5.52
C TYR A 650 -33.36 -4.96 -7.01
N ALA A 651 -33.74 -6.11 -7.54
CA ALA A 651 -33.56 -6.44 -8.95
C ALA A 651 -34.36 -5.50 -9.87
N LEU A 652 -35.60 -5.18 -9.51
CA LEU A 652 -36.40 -4.21 -10.29
C LEU A 652 -35.73 -2.83 -10.35
N ILE A 653 -35.20 -2.35 -9.24
CA ILE A 653 -34.54 -1.03 -9.15
C ILE A 653 -33.25 -1.00 -9.99
N SER A 654 -32.53 -2.11 -10.06
CA SER A 654 -31.27 -2.22 -10.85
C SER A 654 -31.50 -2.44 -12.35
N ASN A 655 -32.75 -2.70 -12.79
CA ASN A 655 -33.09 -3.02 -14.16
C ASN A 655 -33.12 -1.76 -15.03
N VAL A 656 -31.93 -1.22 -15.33
CA VAL A 656 -31.75 -0.08 -16.24
C VAL A 656 -30.65 -0.43 -17.26
N LEU A 657 -30.67 0.22 -18.41
CA LEU A 657 -29.67 0.01 -19.47
C LEU A 657 -28.47 0.97 -19.32
N PHE A 658 -28.73 2.19 -18.87
CA PHE A 658 -27.75 3.23 -18.61
C PHE A 658 -27.96 3.81 -17.21
N VAL A 659 -26.86 4.25 -16.61
CA VAL A 659 -26.89 5.09 -15.39
C VAL A 659 -26.48 6.52 -15.76
N ARG A 660 -27.10 7.51 -15.14
CA ARG A 660 -26.77 8.93 -15.34
C ARG A 660 -25.46 9.26 -14.61
N ASP A 661 -24.65 10.09 -15.25
CA ASP A 661 -23.42 10.58 -14.61
C ASP A 661 -23.77 11.40 -13.36
N ARG A 662 -23.00 11.18 -12.29
CA ARG A 662 -23.26 11.80 -10.98
C ARG A 662 -22.86 13.28 -10.89
N LYS A 663 -21.99 13.74 -11.81
CA LYS A 663 -21.51 15.14 -11.88
C LYS A 663 -22.14 15.93 -13.02
N ASP A 664 -22.53 15.26 -14.12
CA ASP A 664 -23.13 15.88 -15.30
C ASP A 664 -24.42 15.15 -15.70
N ALA A 665 -25.55 15.74 -15.42
CA ALA A 665 -26.86 15.16 -15.71
C ALA A 665 -27.13 14.90 -17.21
N ASN A 666 -26.34 15.46 -18.11
CA ASN A 666 -26.47 15.26 -19.57
C ASN A 666 -25.54 14.14 -20.10
N LYS A 667 -24.83 13.43 -19.20
CA LYS A 667 -23.96 12.32 -19.53
C LYS A 667 -24.48 11.01 -18.95
N PHE A 668 -24.17 9.93 -19.64
CA PHE A 668 -24.64 8.59 -19.30
C PHE A 668 -23.50 7.58 -19.38
N HIS A 669 -23.63 6.49 -18.61
CA HIS A 669 -22.72 5.36 -18.62
C HIS A 669 -23.51 4.08 -18.88
N PRO A 670 -23.05 3.15 -19.74
CA PRO A 670 -23.66 1.84 -19.86
C PRO A 670 -23.68 1.16 -18.47
N ARG A 671 -24.84 0.65 -18.07
CA ARG A 671 -24.91 -0.06 -16.78
C ARG A 671 -24.12 -1.37 -16.87
N ILE A 672 -23.23 -1.60 -15.87
CA ILE A 672 -22.43 -2.83 -15.82
C ILE A 672 -23.32 -4.07 -15.80
N SER A 673 -22.96 -5.09 -16.57
CA SER A 673 -23.70 -6.37 -16.67
C SER A 673 -25.17 -6.24 -17.11
N ALA A 674 -25.55 -5.14 -17.79
CA ALA A 674 -26.92 -4.93 -18.28
C ALA A 674 -27.43 -6.02 -19.23
N GLN A 675 -26.49 -6.73 -19.89
CA GLN A 675 -26.79 -7.83 -20.81
C GLN A 675 -27.53 -9.01 -20.15
N PHE A 676 -27.45 -9.12 -18.83
CA PHE A 676 -28.10 -10.17 -18.05
C PHE A 676 -29.46 -9.75 -17.48
N ASP A 677 -29.94 -8.57 -17.86
CA ASP A 677 -31.14 -7.99 -17.26
C ASP A 677 -32.27 -7.76 -18.28
N PHE A 678 -33.47 -7.51 -17.79
CA PHE A 678 -34.71 -7.47 -18.56
C PHE A 678 -34.77 -6.31 -19.54
N THR A 679 -34.24 -5.13 -19.21
CA THR A 679 -34.23 -3.98 -20.12
C THR A 679 -33.42 -4.31 -21.39
N TYR A 680 -32.27 -4.98 -21.26
CA TYR A 680 -31.52 -5.45 -22.41
C TYR A 680 -32.26 -6.56 -23.18
N GLU A 681 -32.86 -7.52 -22.48
CA GLU A 681 -33.62 -8.61 -23.09
C GLU A 681 -34.75 -8.09 -23.96
N ALA A 682 -35.40 -6.99 -23.56
CA ALA A 682 -36.50 -6.35 -24.28
C ALA A 682 -36.08 -5.59 -25.55
N LEU A 683 -34.79 -5.36 -25.79
CA LEU A 683 -34.30 -4.69 -26.99
C LEU A 683 -34.44 -5.58 -28.24
N TYR A 684 -34.58 -4.94 -29.39
CA TYR A 684 -34.43 -5.62 -30.70
C TYR A 684 -32.99 -6.12 -30.85
N ASP A 685 -32.75 -7.18 -31.59
CA ASP A 685 -31.41 -7.75 -31.78
C ASP A 685 -30.41 -6.75 -32.38
N SER A 686 -30.87 -5.89 -33.31
CA SER A 686 -30.05 -4.81 -33.83
C SER A 686 -29.60 -3.82 -32.76
N ASP A 687 -30.46 -3.48 -31.79
CA ASP A 687 -30.15 -2.56 -30.70
C ASP A 687 -29.23 -3.22 -29.64
N LYS A 688 -29.37 -4.52 -29.41
CA LYS A 688 -28.45 -5.30 -28.56
C LYS A 688 -27.04 -5.28 -29.13
N GLU A 689 -26.88 -5.45 -30.45
CA GLU A 689 -25.56 -5.37 -31.09
C GLU A 689 -24.93 -3.99 -30.94
N VAL A 690 -25.72 -2.93 -31.10
CA VAL A 690 -25.27 -1.54 -30.93
C VAL A 690 -24.88 -1.28 -29.47
N PHE A 691 -25.75 -1.69 -28.53
CA PHE A 691 -25.42 -1.54 -27.08
C PHE A 691 -24.16 -2.28 -26.70
N ASN A 692 -23.94 -3.50 -27.19
CA ASN A 692 -22.72 -4.25 -26.91
C ASN A 692 -21.47 -3.55 -27.47
N ARG A 693 -21.53 -2.89 -28.62
CA ARG A 693 -20.42 -2.07 -29.15
C ARG A 693 -20.15 -0.88 -28.24
N ILE A 694 -21.19 -0.15 -27.81
CA ILE A 694 -21.09 0.95 -26.86
C ILE A 694 -20.44 0.47 -25.56
N TYR A 695 -20.95 -0.64 -25.01
CA TYR A 695 -20.47 -1.25 -23.76
C TYR A 695 -19.00 -1.62 -23.83
N ASN A 696 -18.59 -2.34 -24.87
CA ASN A 696 -17.21 -2.78 -25.05
C ASN A 696 -16.25 -1.61 -25.27
N ASP A 697 -16.66 -0.60 -26.05
CA ASP A 697 -15.85 0.60 -26.22
C ASP A 697 -15.67 1.35 -24.92
N TYR A 698 -16.77 1.54 -24.16
CA TYR A 698 -16.77 2.26 -22.91
C TYR A 698 -15.88 1.60 -21.85
N TYR A 699 -16.04 0.30 -21.59
CA TYR A 699 -15.33 -0.38 -20.49
C TYR A 699 -13.90 -0.78 -20.84
N TYR A 700 -13.57 -1.02 -22.11
CA TYR A 700 -12.28 -1.62 -22.49
C TYR A 700 -11.34 -0.71 -23.29
N ARG A 701 -11.79 0.41 -23.83
CA ARG A 701 -10.97 1.27 -24.69
C ARG A 701 -11.07 2.76 -24.37
N ARG A 702 -12.29 3.30 -24.29
CA ARG A 702 -12.58 4.74 -24.21
C ARG A 702 -11.77 5.48 -23.14
N ASN A 703 -11.63 4.89 -21.97
CA ASN A 703 -11.10 5.56 -20.79
C ASN A 703 -9.59 5.34 -20.55
N ASN A 704 -8.90 4.49 -21.32
CA ASN A 704 -7.52 4.09 -21.00
C ASN A 704 -6.56 5.28 -20.88
N GLN A 705 -6.52 6.18 -21.88
CA GLN A 705 -5.63 7.35 -21.83
C GLN A 705 -6.04 8.35 -20.74
N PHE A 706 -7.34 8.47 -20.50
CA PHE A 706 -7.87 9.33 -19.44
C PHE A 706 -7.46 8.81 -18.07
N TRP A 707 -7.67 7.53 -17.79
CA TRP A 707 -7.30 6.91 -16.52
C TRP A 707 -5.79 6.89 -16.30
N TYR A 708 -5.00 6.70 -17.36
CA TYR A 708 -3.54 6.86 -17.26
C TYR A 708 -3.16 8.24 -16.72
N ARG A 709 -3.70 9.31 -17.30
CA ARG A 709 -3.44 10.68 -16.84
C ARG A 709 -3.92 10.92 -15.42
N GLU A 710 -5.10 10.40 -15.07
CA GLU A 710 -5.63 10.53 -13.71
C GLU A 710 -4.76 9.83 -12.65
N ALA A 711 -4.25 8.65 -12.95
CA ALA A 711 -3.31 7.95 -12.07
C ALA A 711 -1.98 8.68 -11.94
N MET A 712 -1.44 9.21 -13.05
CA MET A 712 -0.17 9.93 -13.06
C MET A 712 -0.21 11.30 -12.37
N LYS A 713 -1.38 11.87 -12.12
CA LYS A 713 -1.53 13.05 -11.25
C LYS A 713 -1.31 12.72 -9.76
N LYS A 714 -1.54 11.48 -9.35
CA LYS A 714 -1.64 11.03 -7.95
C LYS A 714 -0.48 10.13 -7.54
N LEU A 715 -0.33 8.98 -8.19
CA LEU A 715 0.57 7.89 -7.77
C LEU A 715 2.05 8.30 -7.68
N PRO A 716 2.63 9.09 -8.58
CA PRO A 716 4.03 9.49 -8.45
C PRO A 716 4.34 10.15 -7.11
N ARG A 717 3.49 11.09 -6.67
CA ARG A 717 3.65 11.79 -5.39
C ARG A 717 3.57 10.86 -4.18
N LEU A 718 2.74 9.83 -4.27
CA LEU A 718 2.55 8.85 -3.20
C LEU A 718 3.74 7.89 -3.12
N VAL A 719 4.18 7.39 -4.25
CA VAL A 719 5.34 6.48 -4.33
C VAL A 719 6.62 7.18 -3.85
N GLU A 720 6.78 8.47 -4.19
CA GLU A 720 7.95 9.28 -3.79
C GLU A 720 7.90 9.76 -2.33
N ALA A 721 6.76 9.61 -1.64
CA ALA A 721 6.60 10.11 -0.26
C ALA A 721 7.51 9.41 0.76
N THR A 722 7.92 8.17 0.50
CA THR A 722 8.76 7.36 1.38
C THR A 722 9.72 6.49 0.58
N ARG A 723 10.66 5.84 1.29
CA ARG A 723 11.58 4.86 0.71
C ARG A 723 11.08 3.41 0.87
N MET A 724 9.85 3.18 1.30
CA MET A 724 9.29 1.83 1.39
C MET A 724 9.17 1.19 0.00
N LEU A 725 9.38 -0.14 -0.06
CA LEU A 725 9.12 -0.92 -1.28
C LEU A 725 7.62 -0.95 -1.59
N VAL A 726 7.25 -0.54 -2.81
CA VAL A 726 5.85 -0.39 -3.21
C VAL A 726 5.36 -1.63 -3.93
N CYS A 727 4.34 -2.27 -3.38
CA CYS A 727 3.61 -3.37 -3.99
C CYS A 727 2.14 -2.97 -4.16
N ALA A 728 1.48 -3.45 -5.19
CA ALA A 728 0.07 -3.14 -5.44
C ALA A 728 -0.80 -4.39 -5.42
N GLU A 729 -2.04 -4.22 -5.01
CA GLU A 729 -3.10 -5.16 -5.33
C GLU A 729 -3.79 -4.64 -6.60
N ASP A 730 -3.56 -5.32 -7.73
CA ASP A 730 -4.00 -4.96 -9.07
C ASP A 730 -4.83 -6.09 -9.71
N LEU A 731 -5.76 -6.63 -8.92
CA LEU A 731 -6.68 -7.71 -9.33
C LEU A 731 -8.04 -7.16 -9.78
N GLY A 732 -8.82 -8.01 -10.45
CA GLY A 732 -10.17 -7.73 -10.92
C GLY A 732 -10.21 -7.23 -12.36
N MET A 733 -11.08 -6.27 -12.67
CA MET A 733 -11.20 -5.65 -13.99
C MET A 733 -10.06 -4.63 -14.20
N VAL A 734 -8.94 -5.08 -14.73
CA VAL A 734 -7.72 -4.29 -14.88
C VAL A 734 -7.67 -3.60 -16.25
N PRO A 735 -7.72 -2.26 -16.34
CA PRO A 735 -7.55 -1.53 -17.60
C PRO A 735 -6.13 -1.68 -18.17
N ASP A 736 -5.98 -1.61 -19.48
CA ASP A 736 -4.69 -1.70 -20.18
C ASP A 736 -3.66 -0.64 -19.73
N CYS A 737 -4.14 0.51 -19.25
CA CYS A 737 -3.25 1.58 -18.77
C CYS A 737 -2.56 1.25 -17.42
N VAL A 738 -3.04 0.29 -16.66
CA VAL A 738 -2.47 -0.05 -15.35
C VAL A 738 -1.03 -0.56 -15.47
N PRO A 739 -0.69 -1.54 -16.33
CA PRO A 739 0.69 -1.94 -16.54
C PRO A 739 1.61 -0.79 -16.97
N TRP A 740 1.12 0.18 -17.73
CA TRP A 740 1.92 1.35 -18.16
C TRP A 740 2.37 2.18 -16.95
N VAL A 741 1.43 2.49 -16.05
CA VAL A 741 1.74 3.24 -14.81
C VAL A 741 2.63 2.43 -13.88
N MET A 742 2.31 1.14 -13.68
CA MET A 742 3.10 0.25 -12.81
C MET A 742 4.56 0.15 -13.29
N ASN A 743 4.77 0.04 -14.61
CA ASN A 743 6.12 -0.01 -15.19
C ASN A 743 6.85 1.33 -15.07
N ASN A 744 6.15 2.45 -15.30
CA ASN A 744 6.77 3.78 -15.16
C ASN A 744 7.22 4.05 -13.73
N LEU A 745 6.43 3.66 -12.74
CA LEU A 745 6.69 3.90 -11.32
C LEU A 745 7.42 2.74 -10.62
N LYS A 746 7.73 1.66 -11.37
CA LYS A 746 8.43 0.46 -10.85
C LYS A 746 7.71 -0.19 -9.66
N ILE A 747 6.38 -0.16 -9.66
CA ILE A 747 5.54 -0.77 -8.62
C ILE A 747 5.45 -2.28 -8.87
N LEU A 748 5.57 -3.10 -7.80
CA LEU A 748 5.42 -4.54 -7.90
C LEU A 748 3.95 -4.92 -8.06
N SER A 749 3.64 -5.72 -9.07
CA SER A 749 2.30 -6.29 -9.30
C SER A 749 2.03 -7.50 -8.40
N LEU A 750 0.76 -7.91 -8.29
CA LEU A 750 0.35 -9.14 -7.62
C LEU A 750 0.02 -10.22 -8.65
N GLU A 751 0.65 -11.38 -8.53
CA GLU A 751 0.48 -12.50 -9.46
C GLU A 751 -0.08 -13.74 -8.75
N LEU A 752 -1.24 -14.20 -9.23
CA LEU A 752 -1.97 -15.37 -8.74
C LEU A 752 -2.17 -16.37 -9.88
N GLN A 753 -1.68 -17.59 -9.72
CA GLN A 753 -1.86 -18.65 -10.74
C GLN A 753 -3.33 -19.02 -10.93
N SER A 754 -4.11 -19.03 -9.86
CA SER A 754 -5.54 -19.37 -9.87
C SER A 754 -6.45 -18.24 -10.41
N MET A 755 -5.92 -17.02 -10.51
CA MET A 755 -6.64 -15.83 -10.97
C MET A 755 -5.74 -15.01 -11.91
N PRO A 756 -5.48 -15.49 -13.12
CA PRO A 756 -4.66 -14.79 -14.09
C PRO A 756 -5.32 -13.47 -14.53
N LYS A 757 -4.52 -12.47 -14.83
CA LYS A 757 -5.00 -11.16 -15.36
C LYS A 757 -5.48 -11.27 -16.80
N ASP A 758 -5.00 -12.24 -17.55
CA ASP A 758 -5.47 -12.55 -18.90
C ASP A 758 -6.72 -13.46 -18.81
N SER A 759 -7.88 -12.91 -19.18
CA SER A 759 -9.16 -13.60 -19.16
C SER A 759 -9.27 -14.78 -20.15
N HIS A 760 -8.34 -14.88 -21.10
CA HIS A 760 -8.28 -16.01 -22.05
C HIS A 760 -7.55 -17.23 -21.51
N VAL A 761 -6.93 -17.12 -20.35
CA VAL A 761 -6.14 -18.17 -19.71
C VAL A 761 -6.83 -18.60 -18.42
N ARG A 762 -7.11 -19.89 -18.27
CA ARG A 762 -7.76 -20.44 -17.07
C ARG A 762 -6.85 -20.42 -15.84
N PHE A 763 -5.57 -20.72 -16.02
CA PHE A 763 -4.53 -20.72 -14.97
C PHE A 763 -3.29 -19.99 -15.47
N GLY A 764 -2.70 -19.17 -14.64
CA GLY A 764 -1.46 -18.45 -14.97
C GLY A 764 -0.26 -19.40 -15.07
N TYR A 765 0.70 -19.05 -15.92
CA TYR A 765 1.99 -19.75 -15.99
C TYR A 765 2.99 -19.04 -15.09
N LEU A 766 3.42 -19.67 -14.01
CA LEU A 766 4.32 -19.09 -13.00
C LEU A 766 5.63 -18.56 -13.61
N ASN A 767 6.17 -19.22 -14.63
CA ASN A 767 7.39 -18.79 -15.32
C ASN A 767 7.22 -17.49 -16.11
N ASN A 768 5.99 -17.04 -16.37
CA ASN A 768 5.70 -15.79 -17.06
C ASN A 768 5.53 -14.61 -16.09
N ASN A 769 5.60 -14.84 -14.79
CA ASN A 769 5.50 -13.75 -13.83
C ASN A 769 6.62 -12.74 -14.06
N PRO A 770 6.33 -11.43 -14.06
CA PRO A 770 7.38 -10.43 -14.13
C PRO A 770 8.25 -10.45 -12.86
N TYR A 771 9.53 -10.10 -12.98
CA TYR A 771 10.39 -10.02 -11.80
C TYR A 771 9.86 -9.03 -10.76
N ARG A 772 9.43 -7.84 -11.20
CA ARG A 772 8.79 -6.84 -10.31
C ARG A 772 7.37 -7.25 -9.95
N SER A 773 7.24 -8.34 -9.20
CA SER A 773 5.94 -8.84 -8.73
C SER A 773 6.04 -9.54 -7.38
N VAL A 774 4.88 -9.69 -6.76
CA VAL A 774 4.64 -10.55 -5.61
C VAL A 774 3.82 -11.73 -6.10
N CYS A 775 4.38 -12.94 -5.99
CA CYS A 775 3.68 -14.19 -6.25
C CYS A 775 3.05 -14.72 -4.96
N THR A 776 1.82 -15.16 -5.02
CA THR A 776 1.16 -15.87 -3.91
C THR A 776 0.22 -16.94 -4.43
N ILE A 777 -0.15 -17.89 -3.58
CA ILE A 777 -1.14 -18.94 -3.90
C ILE A 777 -2.54 -18.41 -3.63
N SER A 778 -2.73 -17.76 -2.47
CA SER A 778 -4.00 -17.17 -2.05
C SER A 778 -3.77 -15.87 -1.29
N SER A 779 -4.73 -14.95 -1.38
CA SER A 779 -4.77 -13.78 -0.51
C SER A 779 -5.76 -14.02 0.65
N HIS A 780 -5.78 -13.09 1.61
CA HIS A 780 -6.76 -13.12 2.70
C HIS A 780 -8.23 -13.02 2.24
N ASP A 781 -8.48 -12.57 1.00
CA ASP A 781 -9.82 -12.45 0.40
C ASP A 781 -10.25 -13.70 -0.37
N MET A 782 -9.38 -14.68 -0.45
CA MET A 782 -9.59 -15.89 -1.25
C MET A 782 -9.64 -17.16 -0.39
N PRO A 783 -10.17 -18.28 -0.91
CA PRO A 783 -9.97 -19.58 -0.30
C PRO A 783 -8.48 -19.87 -0.13
N THR A 784 -8.09 -20.53 0.97
CA THR A 784 -6.74 -21.10 1.10
C THR A 784 -6.51 -22.17 0.03
N LEU A 785 -5.27 -22.61 -0.18
CA LEU A 785 -4.94 -23.66 -1.13
C LEU A 785 -5.81 -24.92 -0.91
N ARG A 786 -5.97 -25.35 0.34
CA ARG A 786 -6.77 -26.54 0.70
C ARG A 786 -8.26 -26.35 0.39
N GLN A 787 -8.82 -25.18 0.68
CA GLN A 787 -10.21 -24.87 0.37
C GLN A 787 -10.43 -24.79 -1.15
N TRP A 788 -9.56 -24.08 -1.85
CA TRP A 788 -9.62 -23.97 -3.31
C TRP A 788 -9.53 -25.32 -4.00
N TRP A 789 -8.73 -26.25 -3.47
CA TRP A 789 -8.55 -27.59 -4.00
C TRP A 789 -9.83 -28.43 -3.96
N ASP A 790 -10.59 -28.35 -2.87
CA ASP A 790 -11.78 -29.17 -2.65
C ASP A 790 -13.10 -28.46 -2.98
N GLU A 791 -13.07 -27.17 -3.30
CA GLU A 791 -14.25 -26.36 -3.62
C GLU A 791 -14.87 -26.73 -4.97
N ASP A 792 -14.04 -27.06 -5.97
CA ASP A 792 -14.45 -27.38 -7.34
C ASP A 792 -13.56 -28.48 -7.92
N TYR A 793 -14.06 -29.69 -7.94
CA TYR A 793 -13.32 -30.90 -8.36
C TYR A 793 -12.99 -30.91 -9.85
N GLU A 794 -13.83 -30.33 -10.71
CA GLU A 794 -13.56 -30.22 -12.14
C GLU A 794 -12.39 -29.27 -12.41
N ARG A 795 -12.40 -28.12 -11.75
CA ARG A 795 -11.34 -27.13 -11.83
C ARG A 795 -10.00 -27.70 -11.33
N THR A 796 -10.01 -28.36 -10.18
CA THR A 796 -8.80 -28.99 -9.62
C THR A 796 -8.27 -30.14 -10.46
N GLN A 797 -9.14 -30.92 -11.06
CA GLN A 797 -8.71 -31.96 -12.00
C GLN A 797 -8.02 -31.35 -13.23
N ALA A 798 -8.57 -30.26 -13.78
CA ALA A 798 -7.95 -29.55 -14.89
C ALA A 798 -6.59 -28.97 -14.51
N TYR A 799 -6.47 -28.37 -13.32
CA TYR A 799 -5.22 -27.85 -12.78
C TYR A 799 -4.18 -28.97 -12.58
N TYR A 800 -4.59 -30.09 -11.99
CA TYR A 800 -3.75 -31.28 -11.75
C TYR A 800 -3.14 -31.81 -13.06
N ASN A 801 -3.95 -31.90 -14.11
CA ASN A 801 -3.49 -32.37 -15.41
C ASN A 801 -2.64 -31.36 -16.17
N SER A 802 -3.08 -30.08 -16.25
CA SER A 802 -2.48 -29.08 -17.13
C SER A 802 -1.33 -28.29 -16.50
N MET A 803 -1.41 -27.98 -15.20
CA MET A 803 -0.39 -27.19 -14.50
C MET A 803 0.60 -28.06 -13.73
N LEU A 804 0.15 -29.15 -13.13
CA LEU A 804 1.03 -30.06 -12.40
C LEU A 804 1.57 -31.20 -13.28
N TYR A 805 1.05 -31.36 -14.51
CA TYR A 805 1.44 -32.36 -15.50
C TYR A 805 1.30 -33.79 -14.95
N ARG A 806 0.22 -34.04 -14.21
CA ARG A 806 -0.05 -35.35 -13.58
C ARG A 806 -1.25 -36.05 -14.24
N GLY A 807 -1.15 -37.34 -14.40
CA GLY A 807 -2.24 -38.18 -14.89
C GLY A 807 -3.03 -38.82 -13.77
N GLY A 808 -4.21 -39.36 -14.11
CA GLY A 808 -5.12 -39.99 -13.15
C GLY A 808 -6.02 -39.00 -12.43
N ALA A 809 -6.74 -39.50 -11.42
CA ALA A 809 -7.63 -38.63 -10.62
C ALA A 809 -6.84 -37.78 -9.62
N ALA A 810 -7.19 -36.48 -9.53
CA ALA A 810 -6.65 -35.62 -8.51
C ALA A 810 -7.06 -36.13 -7.12
N PRO A 811 -6.12 -36.23 -6.16
CA PRO A 811 -6.46 -36.70 -4.82
C PRO A 811 -7.24 -35.65 -4.02
N HIS A 812 -8.24 -36.11 -3.25
CA HIS A 812 -9.03 -35.30 -2.32
C HIS A 812 -9.17 -36.03 -0.97
N PRO A 813 -9.03 -35.30 0.15
CA PRO A 813 -8.57 -33.90 0.28
C PRO A 813 -7.11 -33.75 -0.19
N LEU A 814 -6.66 -32.50 -0.33
CA LEU A 814 -5.29 -32.18 -0.74
C LEU A 814 -4.26 -32.82 0.18
N PRO A 815 -3.42 -33.75 -0.30
CA PRO A 815 -2.38 -34.39 0.53
C PRO A 815 -1.18 -33.43 0.71
N GLY A 816 -0.46 -33.56 1.83
CA GLY A 816 0.66 -32.70 2.19
C GLY A 816 1.79 -32.70 1.16
N TRP A 817 2.12 -33.83 0.57
CA TRP A 817 3.15 -33.94 -0.49
C TRP A 817 2.79 -33.11 -1.74
N LEU A 818 1.51 -33.06 -2.10
CA LEU A 818 1.04 -32.31 -3.27
C LEU A 818 0.99 -30.80 -2.97
N ALA A 819 0.59 -30.42 -1.75
CA ALA A 819 0.72 -29.05 -1.28
C ALA A 819 2.18 -28.57 -1.34
N ARG A 820 3.14 -29.42 -0.92
CA ARG A 820 4.58 -29.13 -1.03
C ARG A 820 5.03 -28.93 -2.48
N ASP A 821 4.57 -29.75 -3.42
CA ASP A 821 4.87 -29.59 -4.86
C ASP A 821 4.34 -28.26 -5.40
N ILE A 822 3.10 -27.89 -5.08
CA ILE A 822 2.49 -26.62 -5.52
C ILE A 822 3.26 -25.43 -4.95
N ILE A 823 3.60 -25.46 -3.67
CA ILE A 823 4.40 -24.40 -3.01
C ILE A 823 5.78 -24.28 -3.64
N SER A 824 6.48 -25.40 -3.88
CA SER A 824 7.78 -25.42 -4.53
C SER A 824 7.73 -24.73 -5.90
N ARG A 825 6.71 -25.00 -6.70
CA ARG A 825 6.53 -24.38 -8.03
C ARG A 825 6.33 -22.86 -7.93
N HIS A 826 5.58 -22.37 -6.95
CA HIS A 826 5.41 -20.94 -6.71
C HIS A 826 6.71 -20.27 -6.26
N LEU A 827 7.46 -20.92 -5.38
CA LEU A 827 8.77 -20.45 -4.94
C LEU A 827 9.79 -20.37 -6.09
N MET A 828 9.71 -21.30 -7.08
CA MET A 828 10.58 -21.29 -8.26
C MET A 828 10.24 -20.19 -9.28
N SER A 829 9.11 -19.49 -9.14
CA SER A 829 8.71 -18.42 -10.06
C SER A 829 9.78 -17.30 -10.15
N PRO A 830 9.82 -16.53 -11.25
CA PRO A 830 10.74 -15.40 -11.39
C PRO A 830 10.38 -14.17 -10.53
N SER A 831 9.23 -14.15 -9.88
CA SER A 831 8.78 -13.02 -9.02
C SER A 831 9.81 -12.67 -7.95
N MET A 832 10.04 -11.38 -7.69
CA MET A 832 10.94 -10.89 -6.65
C MET A 832 10.53 -11.41 -5.27
N LEU A 833 9.27 -11.32 -4.94
CA LEU A 833 8.71 -11.79 -3.67
C LEU A 833 7.77 -12.98 -3.92
N CYS A 834 7.88 -14.02 -3.11
CA CYS A 834 6.89 -15.08 -3.00
C CYS A 834 6.41 -15.13 -1.56
N ILE A 835 5.19 -14.62 -1.30
CA ILE A 835 4.64 -14.47 0.04
C ILE A 835 3.40 -15.37 0.15
N LEU A 836 3.47 -16.37 1.02
CA LEU A 836 2.40 -17.34 1.22
C LEU A 836 1.71 -17.09 2.57
N SER A 837 0.41 -17.36 2.63
CA SER A 837 -0.29 -17.33 3.92
C SER A 837 0.26 -18.40 4.86
N ILE A 838 0.17 -18.15 6.17
CA ILE A 838 0.57 -19.15 7.17
C ILE A 838 -0.23 -20.46 6.99
N GLN A 839 -1.49 -20.38 6.58
CA GLN A 839 -2.35 -21.54 6.31
C GLN A 839 -1.81 -22.37 5.13
N ASP A 840 -1.34 -21.71 4.08
CA ASP A 840 -0.79 -22.40 2.91
C ASP A 840 0.56 -23.07 3.24
N TRP A 841 1.41 -22.42 4.05
CA TRP A 841 2.60 -23.07 4.58
C TRP A 841 2.29 -24.31 5.41
N LEU A 842 1.30 -24.23 6.30
CA LEU A 842 0.88 -25.36 7.14
C LEU A 842 0.26 -26.53 6.35
N ALA A 843 -0.22 -26.28 5.13
CA ALA A 843 -0.83 -27.30 4.28
C ALA A 843 0.10 -28.48 3.95
N ILE A 844 1.42 -28.28 4.04
CA ILE A 844 2.40 -29.34 3.74
C ILE A 844 2.49 -30.42 4.82
N ASP A 845 2.06 -30.12 6.04
CA ASP A 845 2.12 -31.03 7.19
C ASP A 845 0.72 -31.44 7.65
N GLU A 846 0.34 -32.68 7.31
CA GLU A 846 -1.00 -33.21 7.59
C GLU A 846 -1.33 -33.37 9.07
N LYS A 847 -0.32 -33.39 9.95
CA LYS A 847 -0.51 -33.47 11.40
C LYS A 847 -0.62 -32.09 12.03
N LEU A 848 0.03 -31.09 11.45
CA LEU A 848 0.13 -29.75 11.98
C LEU A 848 -1.00 -28.84 11.49
N ARG A 849 -1.48 -29.03 10.26
CA ARG A 849 -2.56 -28.22 9.67
C ARG A 849 -3.90 -28.43 10.37
N LEU A 850 -4.81 -27.44 10.28
CA LEU A 850 -6.17 -27.59 10.83
C LEU A 850 -6.90 -28.83 10.27
N ALA A 851 -7.66 -29.52 11.14
CA ALA A 851 -8.47 -30.64 10.71
C ALA A 851 -9.59 -30.20 9.74
N ASP A 852 -10.31 -29.13 10.08
CA ASP A 852 -11.31 -28.50 9.21
C ASP A 852 -10.68 -27.36 8.40
N GLN A 853 -10.51 -27.56 7.10
CA GLN A 853 -9.98 -26.54 6.19
C GLN A 853 -10.87 -25.30 6.08
N ASN A 854 -12.18 -25.40 6.34
CA ASN A 854 -13.07 -24.24 6.27
C ASN A 854 -12.81 -23.24 7.39
N ALA A 855 -12.24 -23.68 8.49
CA ALA A 855 -11.83 -22.80 9.59
C ALA A 855 -10.56 -21.97 9.28
N GLU A 856 -9.88 -22.23 8.17
CA GLU A 856 -8.72 -21.45 7.71
C GLU A 856 -9.08 -20.11 7.06
N ARG A 857 -10.35 -19.90 6.71
CA ARG A 857 -10.81 -18.71 5.97
C ARG A 857 -10.65 -17.44 6.80
N ILE A 858 -10.03 -16.40 6.22
CA ILE A 858 -9.87 -15.08 6.85
C ILE A 858 -11.05 -14.18 6.48
N ASN A 859 -11.30 -13.98 5.19
CA ASN A 859 -12.37 -13.11 4.69
C ASN A 859 -13.23 -13.80 3.63
N ILE A 860 -14.49 -13.39 3.54
CA ILE A 860 -15.41 -13.73 2.46
C ILE A 860 -15.94 -12.40 1.88
N PRO A 861 -15.35 -11.85 0.82
CA PRO A 861 -15.68 -10.51 0.31
C PRO A 861 -17.14 -10.33 -0.10
N ALA A 862 -17.83 -11.40 -0.51
CA ALA A 862 -19.26 -11.38 -0.82
C ALA A 862 -20.16 -11.18 0.41
N ASN A 863 -19.63 -11.38 1.61
CA ASN A 863 -20.35 -11.15 2.88
C ASN A 863 -19.94 -9.80 3.49
N PRO A 864 -20.74 -8.73 3.35
CA PRO A 864 -20.41 -7.41 3.87
C PRO A 864 -20.37 -7.32 5.40
N LYS A 865 -20.88 -8.34 6.09
CA LYS A 865 -20.90 -8.46 7.56
C LYS A 865 -20.05 -9.64 8.02
N HIS A 866 -18.91 -9.88 7.37
CA HIS A 866 -18.00 -10.93 7.77
C HIS A 866 -17.37 -10.63 9.13
N TYR A 867 -17.28 -11.65 10.00
CA TYR A 867 -16.58 -11.54 11.27
C TYR A 867 -15.12 -11.99 11.09
N TRP A 868 -14.17 -11.06 11.19
CA TRP A 868 -12.73 -11.27 11.06
C TRP A 868 -12.15 -11.83 12.36
N ARG A 869 -12.28 -13.15 12.56
CA ARG A 869 -11.95 -13.83 13.82
C ARG A 869 -11.00 -15.03 13.65
N TYR A 870 -10.47 -15.22 12.45
CA TYR A 870 -9.48 -16.29 12.24
C TYR A 870 -8.31 -16.13 13.19
N ARG A 871 -7.92 -17.23 13.84
CA ARG A 871 -6.81 -17.31 14.77
C ARG A 871 -6.01 -18.57 14.51
N MET A 872 -4.67 -18.46 14.52
CA MET A 872 -3.78 -19.64 14.43
C MET A 872 -4.16 -20.62 15.55
N HIS A 873 -4.26 -21.91 15.19
CA HIS A 873 -4.52 -22.98 16.17
C HIS A 873 -3.22 -23.45 16.83
N VAL A 874 -2.08 -23.20 16.22
CA VAL A 874 -0.74 -23.53 16.73
C VAL A 874 -0.11 -22.24 17.29
N SER A 875 0.53 -22.36 18.49
CA SER A 875 1.27 -21.21 19.03
C SER A 875 2.59 -21.01 18.28
N ILE A 876 3.11 -19.77 18.30
CA ILE A 876 4.40 -19.44 17.69
C ILE A 876 5.50 -20.26 18.36
N GLU A 877 5.41 -20.47 19.67
CA GLU A 877 6.38 -21.30 20.42
C GLU A 877 6.38 -22.75 19.92
N ASP A 878 5.19 -23.32 19.61
CA ASP A 878 5.10 -24.67 19.08
C ASP A 878 5.66 -24.75 17.65
N LEU A 879 5.43 -23.73 16.82
CA LEU A 879 6.07 -23.61 15.50
C LEU A 879 7.59 -23.55 15.62
N MET A 880 8.11 -22.78 16.57
CA MET A 880 9.55 -22.68 16.84
C MET A 880 10.18 -23.98 17.31
N GLN A 881 9.44 -24.80 18.04
CA GLN A 881 9.89 -26.10 18.55
C GLN A 881 9.75 -27.24 17.53
N ASN A 882 8.89 -27.09 16.51
CA ASN A 882 8.68 -28.10 15.48
C ASN A 882 9.84 -28.09 14.47
N THR A 883 10.89 -28.83 14.77
CA THR A 883 12.11 -28.87 13.95
C THR A 883 11.84 -29.42 12.56
N ASP A 884 11.06 -30.50 12.44
CA ASP A 884 10.78 -31.14 11.16
C ASP A 884 10.06 -30.17 10.19
N PHE A 885 9.07 -29.46 10.68
CA PHE A 885 8.35 -28.46 9.89
C PHE A 885 9.24 -27.29 9.47
N ARG A 886 10.04 -26.77 10.40
CA ARG A 886 10.99 -25.67 10.10
C ARG A 886 12.02 -26.07 9.05
N GLU A 887 12.62 -27.26 9.20
CA GLU A 887 13.60 -27.77 8.25
C GLU A 887 12.99 -27.97 6.86
N ASN A 888 11.76 -28.49 6.77
CA ASN A 888 11.03 -28.65 5.52
C ASN A 888 10.79 -27.31 4.80
N LEU A 889 10.41 -26.26 5.55
CA LEU A 889 10.23 -24.91 4.98
C LEU A 889 11.58 -24.32 4.56
N THR A 890 12.59 -24.43 5.38
CA THR A 890 13.94 -23.94 5.08
C THR A 890 14.49 -24.57 3.81
N GLU A 891 14.32 -25.90 3.65
CA GLU A 891 14.72 -26.60 2.44
C GLU A 891 14.03 -26.03 1.20
N LEU A 892 12.69 -25.85 1.23
CA LEU A 892 11.92 -25.27 0.13
C LEU A 892 12.40 -23.88 -0.25
N VAL A 893 12.67 -23.02 0.73
CA VAL A 893 13.11 -21.64 0.54
C VAL A 893 14.52 -21.62 -0.08
N CYS A 894 15.45 -22.40 0.47
CA CYS A 894 16.84 -22.47 0.01
C CYS A 894 16.95 -23.09 -1.40
N GLU A 895 16.23 -24.19 -1.67
CA GLU A 895 16.19 -24.80 -3.01
C GLU A 895 15.71 -23.83 -4.09
N ALA A 896 14.81 -22.92 -3.74
CA ALA A 896 14.30 -21.89 -4.64
C ALA A 896 15.22 -20.65 -4.73
N GLY A 897 16.31 -20.59 -3.96
CA GLY A 897 17.20 -19.42 -3.89
C GLY A 897 16.49 -18.15 -3.41
N ARG A 898 15.65 -18.27 -2.36
CA ARG A 898 14.83 -17.17 -1.83
C ARG A 898 15.16 -16.77 -0.39
N GLU A 899 16.33 -17.10 0.07
CA GLU A 899 16.84 -16.80 1.40
C GLU A 899 17.42 -15.38 1.57
#